data_586e1583ec34d429eba89ba78864fa31
#
_entry.id   586e1583ec34d429eba89ba78864fa31
#
_cell.length_a   1.000
_cell.length_b   1.000
_cell.length_c   1.000
_cell.angle_alpha   90.00
_cell.angle_beta   90.00
_cell.angle_gamma   90.00
#
_symmetry.space_group_name_H-M   'P 1'
#
loop_
_entity.id
_entity.type
_entity.pdbx_description
1 polymer ?
#
loop_
_entity_poly.entity_id
_entity_poly.type
_entity_poly.pdbx_seq_one_letter_code
_entity_poly.pdbx_strand_id
1 'polypeptide(L)'
;MRTIVIDDNEIEVDSAMTLIQACEQAGIEVPRFCYHERLTIAGNCRMCLVEVVGGPPKPAASCAMQVRDLRPGPEGQPPVIKTNSPMVKKAREGVMEFLLINHPLDCPICDQGGECDLQDQAMAYGVDFSRFREAKRASTDLDLGPLVETHMTRCISCTRCVRFTTEVAGIAQMGQTGRGEDSEITSYLGETLNSNLQGNIIDLCPVGALTSKPYAFTARPWELTKTETIDVMDALGSNIRVDTKGREVMRILPRNHDGVNAEWISDKTRFVWDGLRRQRLDQPYLRENGKLRPATWPEALQAAAAAISGKNLVGLIGDLVPVEAGFALKNLVEGLGGAVECRVDGAKLPALNRSGYVGSASIEDIDAADEIYLIGCNPRLEAPVLNARIRQAWTKGADVKLVGQAVDLTYDYALIGADRAALAKLSKTAKSATAPLFIIGMGALMEADGAAVLGHAMALAEDTGGKLMVLHTAASRVGMLDIDATCEGGVSAALGSAEVVFNLGADEVEIAAGPVVIYQGSHGDRGAHRADIIFPSAAYTEENGLFVNTEGRPQLAVRAGFAPGEAKENWAILRALSAELAATLPFNSLAELRQSLLEAHPHLGQVDQISQSEWAPLKAGSLGKATFRSAISDFYLT
;
A
#
# COMPACT_ATOMS: atom_id res chain seq x y z
N MET A 1 22.22 -24.88 11.33
CA MET A 1 21.98 -24.42 12.71
C MET A 1 23.28 -24.44 13.49
N ARG A 2 23.47 -23.54 14.42
CA ARG A 2 24.65 -23.45 15.30
C ARG A 2 24.22 -22.91 16.65
N THR A 3 24.70 -23.55 17.74
CA THR A 3 24.45 -23.08 19.10
C THR A 3 25.42 -21.93 19.44
N ILE A 4 24.92 -20.86 19.99
CA ILE A 4 25.65 -19.70 20.50
C ILE A 4 25.08 -19.25 21.84
N VAL A 5 25.83 -18.50 22.62
CA VAL A 5 25.35 -17.92 23.88
C VAL A 5 25.35 -16.40 23.75
N ILE A 6 24.22 -15.76 24.02
CA ILE A 6 24.04 -14.30 24.01
C ILE A 6 23.60 -13.84 25.40
N ASP A 7 24.42 -13.04 26.08
CA ASP A 7 24.15 -12.54 27.44
C ASP A 7 23.62 -13.64 28.40
N ASP A 8 24.32 -14.79 28.43
CA ASP A 8 24.00 -15.98 29.22
C ASP A 8 22.82 -16.84 28.73
N ASN A 9 22.14 -16.46 27.63
CA ASN A 9 21.08 -17.24 26.98
C ASN A 9 21.68 -18.10 25.87
N GLU A 10 21.52 -19.42 25.96
CA GLU A 10 21.93 -20.37 24.92
C GLU A 10 20.80 -20.51 23.90
N ILE A 11 21.10 -20.29 22.61
CA ILE A 11 20.14 -20.38 21.50
C ILE A 11 20.74 -21.10 20.31
N GLU A 12 19.88 -21.74 19.53
CA GLU A 12 20.23 -22.35 18.24
C GLU A 12 19.74 -21.47 17.09
N VAL A 13 20.69 -21.02 16.24
CA VAL A 13 20.42 -20.09 15.15
C VAL A 13 21.01 -20.57 13.83
N ASP A 14 20.53 -20.03 12.71
CA ASP A 14 21.17 -20.29 11.42
C ASP A 14 22.57 -19.66 11.39
N SER A 15 23.55 -20.43 10.94
CA SER A 15 24.94 -19.99 10.81
C SER A 15 25.15 -18.85 9.81
N ALA A 16 24.22 -18.64 8.87
CA ALA A 16 24.25 -17.55 7.89
C ALA A 16 23.71 -16.23 8.45
N MET A 17 22.99 -16.24 9.57
CA MET A 17 22.49 -15.03 10.22
C MET A 17 23.62 -14.11 10.66
N THR A 18 23.36 -12.81 10.64
CA THR A 18 24.21 -11.82 11.32
C THR A 18 24.01 -11.88 12.84
N LEU A 19 24.99 -11.42 13.60
CA LEU A 19 24.87 -11.41 15.07
C LEU A 19 23.73 -10.54 15.57
N ILE A 20 23.40 -9.45 14.87
CA ILE A 20 22.27 -8.60 15.24
C ILE A 20 20.93 -9.34 15.08
N GLN A 21 20.75 -10.11 14.00
CA GLN A 21 19.57 -10.95 13.78
C GLN A 21 19.48 -12.08 14.84
N ALA A 22 20.61 -12.69 15.18
CA ALA A 22 20.65 -13.68 16.25
C ALA A 22 20.28 -13.09 17.62
N CYS A 23 20.71 -11.85 17.92
CA CYS A 23 20.29 -11.13 19.13
C CYS A 23 18.77 -10.86 19.14
N GLU A 24 18.21 -10.46 18.01
CA GLU A 24 16.75 -10.23 17.88
C GLU A 24 15.96 -11.54 18.09
N GLN A 25 16.44 -12.66 17.52
CA GLN A 25 15.83 -13.97 17.77
C GLN A 25 15.89 -14.38 19.25
N ALA A 26 16.92 -13.94 19.97
CA ALA A 26 17.04 -14.14 21.42
C ALA A 26 16.18 -13.16 22.23
N GLY A 27 15.44 -12.23 21.60
CA GLY A 27 14.71 -11.18 22.28
C GLY A 27 15.58 -10.07 22.87
N ILE A 28 16.83 -9.95 22.42
CA ILE A 28 17.81 -8.96 22.90
C ILE A 28 17.96 -7.86 21.85
N GLU A 29 17.54 -6.65 22.21
CA GLU A 29 17.66 -5.48 21.35
C GLU A 29 19.11 -4.96 21.32
N VAL A 30 19.64 -4.75 20.10
CA VAL A 30 20.92 -4.10 19.85
C VAL A 30 20.71 -2.78 19.14
N PRO A 31 21.19 -1.64 19.72
CA PRO A 31 20.98 -0.32 19.12
C PRO A 31 21.67 -0.19 17.76
N ARG A 32 21.03 0.53 16.84
CA ARG A 32 21.47 0.67 15.44
C ARG A 32 20.96 1.94 14.79
N PHE A 33 21.69 2.46 13.79
CA PHE A 33 21.22 3.55 12.92
C PHE A 33 21.29 3.17 11.44
N CYS A 34 22.43 2.67 10.96
CA CYS A 34 22.60 2.36 9.53
C CYS A 34 22.00 1.03 9.11
N TYR A 35 21.92 0.05 10.00
CA TYR A 35 21.32 -1.26 9.70
C TYR A 35 19.81 -1.15 9.55
N HIS A 36 19.29 -1.83 8.52
CA HIS A 36 17.89 -2.06 8.28
C HIS A 36 17.73 -3.46 7.65
N GLU A 37 16.73 -4.22 8.07
CA GLU A 37 16.61 -5.63 7.67
C GLU A 37 16.44 -5.83 6.17
N ARG A 38 15.81 -4.87 5.51
CA ARG A 38 15.48 -4.93 4.08
C ARG A 38 16.44 -4.17 3.18
N LEU A 39 17.56 -3.69 3.72
CA LEU A 39 18.61 -3.00 2.99
C LEU A 39 19.95 -3.69 3.17
N THR A 40 20.85 -3.55 2.20
CA THR A 40 22.22 -4.06 2.32
C THR A 40 22.96 -3.48 3.54
N ILE A 41 23.92 -4.20 4.06
CA ILE A 41 24.65 -3.82 5.27
C ILE A 41 25.66 -2.72 4.95
N ALA A 42 25.47 -1.52 5.53
CA ALA A 42 26.43 -0.42 5.40
C ALA A 42 27.57 -0.52 6.44
N GLY A 43 27.28 -0.94 7.68
CA GLY A 43 28.27 -1.12 8.75
C GLY A 43 29.01 0.15 9.19
N ASN A 44 28.49 1.35 8.88
CA ASN A 44 29.18 2.63 9.04
C ASN A 44 28.88 3.36 10.36
N CYS A 45 27.69 3.22 10.97
CA CYS A 45 27.35 3.96 12.20
C CYS A 45 28.05 3.43 13.46
N ARG A 46 28.42 2.15 13.50
CA ARG A 46 29.07 1.49 14.63
C ARG A 46 28.27 1.45 15.94
N MET A 47 26.99 1.76 15.94
CA MET A 47 26.18 1.71 17.17
C MET A 47 25.89 0.27 17.61
N CYS A 48 25.84 -0.69 16.69
CA CYS A 48 25.54 -2.10 16.94
C CYS A 48 26.73 -2.94 17.48
N LEU A 49 27.70 -2.31 18.13
CA LEU A 49 28.89 -3.00 18.66
C LEU A 49 28.50 -3.97 19.79
N VAL A 50 29.11 -5.17 19.75
CA VAL A 50 29.00 -6.25 20.74
C VAL A 50 30.40 -6.81 21.07
N GLU A 51 30.57 -7.46 22.21
CA GLU A 51 31.80 -8.18 22.58
C GLU A 51 31.69 -9.66 22.20
N VAL A 52 32.66 -10.17 21.48
CA VAL A 52 32.84 -11.60 21.21
C VAL A 52 33.89 -12.16 22.17
N VAL A 53 33.47 -13.00 23.13
CA VAL A 53 34.36 -13.54 24.16
C VAL A 53 35.40 -14.46 23.53
N GLY A 54 36.66 -14.28 23.91
CA GLY A 54 37.79 -15.02 23.31
C GLY A 54 38.19 -14.54 21.91
N GLY A 55 37.52 -13.50 21.40
CA GLY A 55 37.90 -12.81 20.17
C GLY A 55 38.96 -11.73 20.36
N PRO A 56 39.23 -10.90 19.34
CA PRO A 56 40.13 -9.75 19.48
C PRO A 56 39.66 -8.81 20.60
N PRO A 57 40.57 -8.10 21.30
CA PRO A 57 40.25 -7.21 22.42
C PRO A 57 39.66 -5.88 21.92
N LYS A 58 38.64 -5.96 21.07
CA LYS A 58 37.86 -4.83 20.49
C LYS A 58 36.44 -5.28 20.17
N PRO A 59 35.45 -4.40 20.30
CA PRO A 59 34.06 -4.74 19.98
C PRO A 59 33.87 -4.99 18.47
N ALA A 60 32.94 -5.87 18.13
CA ALA A 60 32.59 -6.25 16.77
C ALA A 60 31.25 -5.61 16.34
N ALA A 61 31.12 -5.26 15.07
CA ALA A 61 29.85 -4.77 14.51
C ALA A 61 28.90 -5.95 14.26
N SER A 62 27.87 -6.10 15.08
CA SER A 62 26.94 -7.24 15.02
C SER A 62 26.16 -7.31 13.71
N CYS A 63 25.90 -6.17 13.05
CA CYS A 63 25.22 -6.13 11.75
C CYS A 63 26.06 -6.70 10.59
N ALA A 64 27.40 -6.74 10.72
CA ALA A 64 28.32 -7.14 9.65
C ALA A 64 29.02 -8.48 9.90
N MET A 65 28.96 -9.03 11.11
CA MET A 65 29.53 -10.32 11.46
C MET A 65 28.45 -11.39 11.45
N GLN A 66 28.74 -12.52 10.82
CA GLN A 66 27.83 -13.66 10.77
C GLN A 66 28.16 -14.68 11.89
N VAL A 67 27.14 -15.45 12.27
CA VAL A 67 27.27 -16.51 13.29
C VAL A 67 28.36 -17.53 12.90
N ARG A 68 28.49 -17.85 11.61
CA ARG A 68 29.51 -18.77 11.09
C ARG A 68 30.96 -18.28 11.31
N ASP A 69 31.17 -16.98 11.44
CA ASP A 69 32.50 -16.36 11.61
C ASP A 69 33.01 -16.45 13.05
N LEU A 70 32.16 -16.83 14.00
CA LEU A 70 32.50 -17.00 15.39
C LEU A 70 33.39 -18.23 15.58
N ARG A 71 34.36 -18.15 16.46
CA ARG A 71 35.20 -19.30 16.86
C ARG A 71 34.59 -19.96 18.10
N PRO A 72 34.60 -21.30 18.18
CA PRO A 72 34.22 -22.00 19.40
C PRO A 72 35.25 -21.69 20.52
N GLY A 73 34.84 -21.88 21.76
CA GLY A 73 35.71 -21.80 22.90
C GLY A 73 36.83 -22.86 22.85
N PRO A 74 37.87 -22.76 23.73
CA PRO A 74 39.06 -23.61 23.69
C PRO A 74 38.79 -25.13 23.77
N GLU A 75 37.72 -25.53 24.43
CA GLU A 75 37.25 -26.92 24.58
C GLU A 75 36.05 -27.26 23.71
N GLY A 76 35.79 -26.46 22.66
CA GLY A 76 34.65 -26.65 21.78
C GLY A 76 33.31 -26.08 22.29
N GLN A 77 33.34 -25.26 23.35
CA GLN A 77 32.11 -24.62 23.87
C GLN A 77 31.47 -23.68 22.83
N PRO A 78 30.14 -23.45 22.91
CA PRO A 78 29.47 -22.49 22.08
C PRO A 78 30.12 -21.09 22.18
N PRO A 79 30.22 -20.34 21.06
CA PRO A 79 30.72 -18.97 21.09
C PRO A 79 29.82 -18.08 21.97
N VAL A 80 30.45 -17.20 22.75
CA VAL A 80 29.75 -16.30 23.67
C VAL A 80 29.80 -14.86 23.15
N ILE A 81 28.65 -14.21 23.09
CA ILE A 81 28.48 -12.82 22.72
C ILE A 81 27.91 -12.05 23.92
N LYS A 82 28.47 -10.89 24.22
CA LYS A 82 27.94 -9.99 25.24
C LYS A 82 27.49 -8.68 24.62
N THR A 83 26.22 -8.33 24.85
CA THR A 83 25.61 -7.11 24.33
C THR A 83 25.68 -5.95 25.33
N ASN A 84 25.97 -6.22 26.60
CA ASN A 84 25.93 -5.26 27.70
C ASN A 84 27.17 -5.29 28.62
N SER A 85 28.34 -5.65 28.09
CA SER A 85 29.60 -5.62 28.86
C SER A 85 30.12 -4.18 29.07
N PRO A 86 31.04 -3.94 30.04
CA PRO A 86 31.67 -2.64 30.20
C PRO A 86 32.38 -2.12 28.94
N MET A 87 32.96 -3.02 28.14
CA MET A 87 33.58 -2.70 26.85
C MET A 87 32.52 -2.17 25.87
N VAL A 88 31.40 -2.85 25.75
CA VAL A 88 30.29 -2.46 24.85
C VAL A 88 29.70 -1.14 25.26
N LYS A 89 29.41 -0.93 26.56
CA LYS A 89 28.90 0.33 27.08
C LYS A 89 29.82 1.49 26.72
N LYS A 90 31.11 1.36 27.01
CA LYS A 90 32.10 2.39 26.71
C LYS A 90 32.22 2.69 25.21
N ALA A 91 32.09 1.65 24.37
CA ALA A 91 32.14 1.79 22.92
C ALA A 91 30.92 2.55 22.40
N ARG A 92 29.69 2.23 22.87
CA ARG A 92 28.45 2.91 22.47
C ARG A 92 28.41 4.34 22.94
N GLU A 93 28.85 4.66 24.17
CA GLU A 93 29.03 6.03 24.66
C GLU A 93 29.90 6.85 23.70
N GLY A 94 31.06 6.28 23.26
CA GLY A 94 31.92 6.95 22.30
C GLY A 94 31.31 7.15 20.93
N VAL A 95 30.54 6.17 20.43
CA VAL A 95 29.81 6.30 19.16
C VAL A 95 28.73 7.38 19.25
N MET A 96 27.97 7.43 20.34
CA MET A 96 26.97 8.48 20.55
C MET A 96 27.61 9.87 20.61
N GLU A 97 28.75 10.00 21.27
CA GLU A 97 29.51 11.25 21.31
C GLU A 97 29.90 11.69 19.87
N PHE A 98 30.40 10.79 19.03
CA PHE A 98 30.71 11.08 17.62
C PHE A 98 29.49 11.53 16.82
N LEU A 99 28.36 10.87 16.97
CA LEU A 99 27.12 11.23 16.25
C LEU A 99 26.59 12.60 16.68
N LEU A 100 26.78 12.98 17.96
CA LEU A 100 26.26 14.22 18.53
C LEU A 100 27.20 15.43 18.35
N ILE A 101 28.49 15.22 18.02
CA ILE A 101 29.46 16.31 17.85
C ILE A 101 28.95 17.40 16.92
N ASN A 102 28.52 17.03 15.71
CA ASN A 102 28.04 17.95 14.69
C ASN A 102 26.50 18.05 14.61
N HIS A 103 25.78 17.23 15.37
CA HIS A 103 24.32 17.29 15.38
C HIS A 103 23.81 18.60 16.00
N PRO A 104 22.93 19.38 15.32
CA PRO A 104 22.45 20.66 15.84
C PRO A 104 21.52 20.49 17.03
N LEU A 105 21.38 21.52 17.86
CA LEU A 105 20.46 21.55 19.00
C LEU A 105 19.03 21.94 18.59
N ASP A 106 18.52 21.30 17.56
CA ASP A 106 17.26 21.63 16.87
C ASP A 106 16.03 20.87 17.41
N CYS A 107 16.16 20.00 18.40
CA CYS A 107 15.03 19.17 18.86
C CYS A 107 13.73 19.95 19.10
N PRO A 108 13.71 21.18 19.66
CA PRO A 108 12.49 21.94 19.85
C PRO A 108 11.79 22.34 18.54
N ILE A 109 12.51 22.47 17.43
CA ILE A 109 11.99 22.87 16.11
C ILE A 109 12.05 21.73 15.08
N CYS A 110 12.55 20.55 15.45
CA CYS A 110 12.68 19.39 14.58
C CYS A 110 11.39 18.57 14.58
N ASP A 111 10.81 18.28 13.41
CA ASP A 111 9.58 17.49 13.29
C ASP A 111 9.76 16.02 13.74
N GLN A 112 10.99 15.50 13.77
CA GLN A 112 11.30 14.19 14.35
C GLN A 112 11.31 14.16 15.88
N GLY A 113 11.23 15.33 16.55
CA GLY A 113 11.28 15.44 18.02
C GLY A 113 10.16 14.65 18.70
N GLY A 114 10.52 13.68 19.55
CA GLY A 114 9.61 12.76 20.25
C GLY A 114 9.38 11.41 19.57
N GLU A 115 9.96 11.19 18.38
CA GLU A 115 9.99 9.91 17.67
C GLU A 115 11.33 9.71 16.93
N CYS A 116 12.42 10.21 17.51
CA CYS A 116 13.75 10.26 16.91
C CYS A 116 14.66 9.18 17.50
N ASP A 117 15.11 8.24 16.70
CA ASP A 117 16.02 7.16 17.12
C ASP A 117 17.28 7.73 17.79
N LEU A 118 17.81 8.88 17.30
CA LEU A 118 18.99 9.50 17.87
C LEU A 118 18.72 10.05 19.28
N GLN A 119 17.54 10.65 19.54
CA GLN A 119 17.16 11.10 20.88
C GLN A 119 17.07 9.92 21.84
N ASP A 120 16.34 8.87 21.46
CA ASP A 120 16.08 7.70 22.31
C ASP A 120 17.38 6.95 22.62
N GLN A 121 18.23 6.72 21.59
CA GLN A 121 19.49 6.06 21.79
C GLN A 121 20.53 6.94 22.52
N ALA A 122 20.48 8.28 22.38
CA ALA A 122 21.32 9.19 23.16
C ALA A 122 20.99 9.13 24.65
N MET A 123 19.71 9.03 25.00
CA MET A 123 19.27 8.89 26.40
C MET A 123 19.62 7.50 26.97
N ALA A 124 19.48 6.43 26.16
CA ALA A 124 19.72 5.06 26.62
C ALA A 124 21.21 4.70 26.74
N TYR A 125 22.05 5.23 25.84
CA TYR A 125 23.46 4.78 25.67
C TYR A 125 24.48 5.92 25.67
N GLY A 126 24.06 7.18 25.70
CA GLY A 126 24.95 8.34 25.71
C GLY A 126 25.40 8.74 27.10
N VAL A 127 26.18 9.82 27.17
CA VAL A 127 26.58 10.50 28.40
C VAL A 127 25.79 11.81 28.55
N ASP A 128 25.68 12.34 29.75
CA ASP A 128 24.88 13.52 30.10
C ASP A 128 25.62 14.86 29.89
N PHE A 129 26.82 14.84 29.32
CA PHE A 129 27.63 16.04 29.06
C PHE A 129 28.33 15.97 27.71
N SER A 130 28.76 17.14 27.20
CA SER A 130 29.56 17.25 25.97
C SER A 130 30.94 17.84 26.28
N ARG A 131 31.97 17.22 25.72
CA ARG A 131 33.37 17.72 25.73
C ARG A 131 33.68 18.62 24.53
N PHE A 132 32.82 18.62 23.50
CA PHE A 132 33.02 19.36 22.26
C PHE A 132 32.84 20.86 22.51
N ARG A 133 33.80 21.67 22.05
CA ARG A 133 33.86 23.13 22.26
C ARG A 133 34.00 23.91 20.95
N GLU A 134 34.10 23.23 19.82
CA GLU A 134 34.25 23.82 18.50
C GLU A 134 32.87 24.14 17.89
N ALA A 135 32.86 24.89 16.78
CA ALA A 135 31.66 25.14 16.03
C ALA A 135 31.17 23.85 15.35
N LYS A 136 29.88 23.60 15.41
CA LYS A 136 29.27 22.47 14.72
C LYS A 136 29.24 22.73 13.20
N ARG A 137 29.43 21.65 12.41
CA ARG A 137 29.30 21.70 10.96
C ARG A 137 27.87 22.09 10.55
N ALA A 138 27.72 22.85 9.48
CA ALA A 138 26.47 23.09 8.80
C ALA A 138 26.55 22.51 7.37
N SER A 139 25.48 21.87 6.93
CA SER A 139 25.33 21.38 5.56
C SER A 139 24.21 22.11 4.86
N THR A 140 24.30 22.22 3.53
CA THR A 140 23.26 22.87 2.71
C THR A 140 22.04 21.95 2.59
N ASP A 141 20.85 22.54 2.74
CA ASP A 141 19.61 21.82 2.50
C ASP A 141 19.38 21.60 1.01
N LEU A 142 18.70 20.51 0.68
CA LEU A 142 18.41 20.08 -0.69
C LEU A 142 16.95 20.38 -1.03
N ASP A 143 16.67 20.66 -2.30
CA ASP A 143 15.30 20.59 -2.81
C ASP A 143 15.05 19.19 -3.40
N LEU A 144 14.34 18.34 -2.65
CA LEU A 144 13.94 17.00 -3.10
C LEU A 144 12.53 16.96 -3.71
N GLY A 145 11.91 18.10 -3.93
CA GLY A 145 10.57 18.22 -4.50
C GLY A 145 9.48 18.54 -3.46
N PRO A 146 8.20 18.30 -3.79
CA PRO A 146 7.08 18.77 -2.96
C PRO A 146 6.78 17.89 -1.75
N LEU A 147 7.33 16.69 -1.65
CA LEU A 147 6.92 15.70 -0.66
C LEU A 147 7.89 15.58 0.52
N VAL A 148 9.19 15.73 0.26
CA VAL A 148 10.23 15.54 1.28
C VAL A 148 10.88 16.88 1.62
N GLU A 149 10.84 17.25 2.89
CA GLU A 149 11.56 18.40 3.45
C GLU A 149 12.94 17.96 3.92
N THR A 150 13.95 18.79 3.75
CA THR A 150 15.32 18.48 4.12
C THR A 150 15.90 19.46 5.14
N HIS A 151 16.62 18.91 6.11
CA HIS A 151 17.44 19.64 7.07
C HIS A 151 18.77 18.89 7.22
N MET A 152 19.64 19.03 6.22
CA MET A 152 20.80 18.15 6.06
C MET A 152 21.87 18.31 7.14
N THR A 153 21.88 19.44 7.85
CA THR A 153 22.73 19.62 9.05
C THR A 153 22.42 18.57 10.13
N ARG A 154 21.20 18.02 10.18
CA ARG A 154 20.78 16.95 11.13
C ARG A 154 21.21 15.54 10.68
N CYS A 155 21.69 15.40 9.44
CA CYS A 155 22.03 14.11 8.88
C CYS A 155 23.21 13.46 9.61
N ILE A 156 23.08 12.16 9.95
CA ILE A 156 24.14 11.34 10.56
C ILE A 156 24.84 10.42 9.54
N SER A 157 24.65 10.64 8.26
CA SER A 157 25.26 9.90 7.14
C SER A 157 25.11 8.38 7.22
N CYS A 158 23.96 7.90 7.70
CA CYS A 158 23.66 6.47 7.85
C CYS A 158 23.43 5.74 6.52
N THR A 159 23.24 6.47 5.43
CA THR A 159 23.00 5.99 4.06
C THR A 159 21.74 5.15 3.83
N ARG A 160 20.78 5.07 4.78
CA ARG A 160 19.52 4.33 4.57
C ARG A 160 18.74 4.86 3.37
N CYS A 161 18.62 6.19 3.21
CA CYS A 161 17.93 6.82 2.09
C CYS A 161 18.59 6.51 0.74
N VAL A 162 19.93 6.57 0.65
CA VAL A 162 20.68 6.23 -0.57
C VAL A 162 20.48 4.78 -0.97
N ARG A 163 20.56 3.86 -0.01
CA ARG A 163 20.34 2.44 -0.27
C ARG A 163 18.90 2.14 -0.66
N PHE A 164 17.93 2.77 -0.01
CA PHE A 164 16.52 2.60 -0.36
C PHE A 164 16.24 3.05 -1.79
N THR A 165 16.67 4.26 -2.17
CA THR A 165 16.43 4.78 -3.53
C THR A 165 17.06 3.90 -4.59
N THR A 166 18.21 3.30 -4.32
CA THR A 166 18.92 2.42 -5.25
C THR A 166 18.39 0.99 -5.24
N GLU A 167 18.19 0.40 -4.06
CA GLU A 167 17.91 -1.04 -3.92
C GLU A 167 16.42 -1.35 -4.04
N VAL A 168 15.56 -0.57 -3.38
CA VAL A 168 14.12 -0.81 -3.31
C VAL A 168 13.37 -0.03 -4.39
N ALA A 169 13.53 1.31 -4.41
CA ALA A 169 12.87 2.15 -5.39
C ALA A 169 13.45 2.03 -6.81
N GLY A 170 14.72 1.62 -6.93
CA GLY A 170 15.38 1.39 -8.20
C GLY A 170 15.75 2.64 -8.99
N ILE A 171 15.77 3.80 -8.34
CA ILE A 171 16.09 5.09 -8.93
C ILE A 171 17.23 5.72 -8.13
N ALA A 172 18.45 5.63 -8.63
CA ALA A 172 19.67 6.06 -7.95
C ALA A 172 19.85 7.59 -8.01
N GLN A 173 18.88 8.34 -7.49
CA GLN A 173 18.92 9.80 -7.47
C GLN A 173 19.61 10.40 -6.25
N MET A 174 19.87 9.61 -5.21
CA MET A 174 20.60 10.03 -4.02
C MET A 174 21.96 9.35 -3.95
N GLY A 175 22.94 10.06 -3.42
CA GLY A 175 24.29 9.56 -3.24
C GLY A 175 24.98 10.20 -2.04
N GLN A 176 26.23 9.79 -1.79
CA GLN A 176 27.11 10.36 -0.78
C GLN A 176 28.35 10.93 -1.47
N THR A 177 28.66 12.19 -1.20
CA THR A 177 29.85 12.88 -1.68
C THR A 177 30.77 13.23 -0.53
N GLY A 178 32.02 13.61 -0.83
CA GLY A 178 33.01 13.95 0.19
C GLY A 178 33.49 12.75 1.01
N ARG A 179 34.22 13.02 2.08
CA ARG A 179 34.73 12.04 3.03
C ARG A 179 35.02 12.67 4.38
N GLY A 180 35.06 11.84 5.44
CA GLY A 180 35.26 12.34 6.80
C GLY A 180 34.12 13.24 7.24
N GLU A 181 34.43 14.37 7.86
CA GLU A 181 33.43 15.34 8.31
C GLU A 181 32.76 16.12 7.16
N ASP A 182 33.41 16.18 5.99
CA ASP A 182 32.86 16.80 4.77
C ASP A 182 31.97 15.83 3.96
N SER A 183 31.66 14.66 4.51
CA SER A 183 30.79 13.71 3.86
C SER A 183 29.34 14.17 3.94
N GLU A 184 28.67 14.28 2.80
CA GLU A 184 27.30 14.75 2.67
C GLU A 184 26.45 13.81 1.82
N ILE A 185 25.20 13.61 2.24
CA ILE A 185 24.18 12.98 1.42
C ILE A 185 23.59 14.06 0.50
N THR A 186 23.53 13.78 -0.80
CA THR A 186 23.05 14.74 -1.80
C THR A 186 22.23 14.04 -2.88
N SER A 187 21.42 14.80 -3.61
CA SER A 187 20.79 14.33 -4.85
C SER A 187 21.73 14.52 -6.05
N TYR A 188 21.53 13.70 -7.10
CA TYR A 188 22.31 13.80 -8.32
C TYR A 188 22.06 15.17 -8.99
N LEU A 189 23.11 15.96 -9.15
CA LEU A 189 23.07 17.31 -9.76
C LEU A 189 21.98 18.25 -9.20
N GLY A 190 21.49 18.04 -7.98
CA GLY A 190 20.42 18.83 -7.39
C GLY A 190 19.03 18.53 -7.97
N GLU A 191 18.86 17.39 -8.63
CA GLU A 191 17.55 16.96 -9.14
C GLU A 191 16.59 16.58 -7.99
N THR A 192 15.30 16.83 -8.23
CA THR A 192 14.22 16.37 -7.34
C THR A 192 13.99 14.87 -7.49
N LEU A 193 13.46 14.23 -6.45
CA LEU A 193 13.11 12.82 -6.50
C LEU A 193 11.86 12.59 -7.38
N ASN A 194 11.88 11.51 -8.17
CA ASN A 194 10.77 11.14 -9.05
C ASN A 194 10.25 9.72 -8.84
N SER A 195 10.66 9.06 -7.75
CA SER A 195 10.15 7.75 -7.38
C SER A 195 8.71 7.84 -6.88
N ASN A 196 7.89 6.83 -7.18
CA ASN A 196 6.54 6.67 -6.61
C ASN A 196 6.56 6.14 -5.16
N LEU A 197 7.76 5.92 -4.60
CA LEU A 197 8.00 5.40 -3.24
C LEU A 197 8.89 6.35 -2.43
N GLN A 198 9.14 7.58 -2.91
CA GLN A 198 10.13 8.48 -2.29
C GLN A 198 9.81 8.82 -0.83
N GLY A 199 8.53 8.87 -0.44
CA GLY A 199 8.12 9.17 0.92
C GLY A 199 8.63 8.17 1.98
N ASN A 200 9.00 6.95 1.59
CA ASN A 200 9.54 5.96 2.53
C ASN A 200 10.92 6.34 3.11
N ILE A 201 11.67 7.25 2.45
CA ILE A 201 12.93 7.74 3.02
C ILE A 201 12.72 8.57 4.30
N ILE A 202 11.50 9.09 4.51
CA ILE A 202 11.12 9.84 5.72
C ILE A 202 11.14 8.90 6.92
N ASP A 203 10.48 7.74 6.81
CA ASP A 203 10.41 6.75 7.90
C ASP A 203 11.76 6.06 8.14
N LEU A 204 12.52 5.85 7.06
CA LEU A 204 13.85 5.26 7.12
C LEU A 204 14.89 6.17 7.76
N CYS A 205 14.68 7.49 7.72
CA CYS A 205 15.63 8.44 8.29
C CYS A 205 15.56 8.40 9.82
N PRO A 206 16.63 7.97 10.52
CA PRO A 206 16.60 7.84 11.97
C PRO A 206 16.65 9.18 12.72
N VAL A 207 16.70 10.28 11.97
CA VAL A 207 16.79 11.65 12.49
C VAL A 207 15.92 12.60 11.66
N GLY A 208 15.71 13.83 12.11
CA GLY A 208 14.93 14.82 11.39
C GLY A 208 15.64 15.50 10.21
N ALA A 209 16.50 14.76 9.48
CA ALA A 209 17.16 15.27 8.28
C ALA A 209 16.26 15.19 7.06
N LEU A 210 15.40 14.18 6.97
CA LEU A 210 14.38 14.00 5.94
C LEU A 210 13.03 13.88 6.64
N THR A 211 12.11 14.78 6.35
CA THR A 211 10.78 14.84 6.99
C THR A 211 9.70 15.07 5.94
N SER A 212 8.43 14.88 6.32
CA SER A 212 7.30 15.09 5.42
C SER A 212 7.03 16.59 5.24
N LYS A 213 7.17 17.10 4.02
CA LYS A 213 6.91 18.52 3.71
C LYS A 213 5.44 18.91 3.93
N PRO A 214 4.43 18.10 3.54
CA PRO A 214 3.02 18.38 3.83
C PRO A 214 2.65 18.37 5.32
N TYR A 215 3.42 17.67 6.15
CA TYR A 215 3.19 17.57 7.60
C TYR A 215 4.03 18.56 8.40
N ALA A 216 5.03 19.23 7.80
CA ALA A 216 6.01 20.07 8.48
C ALA A 216 5.38 21.05 9.46
N PHE A 217 5.84 21.04 10.71
CA PHE A 217 5.47 21.95 11.82
C PHE A 217 3.98 21.94 12.22
N THR A 218 3.20 20.90 11.87
CA THR A 218 1.75 20.86 12.12
C THR A 218 1.38 20.26 13.47
N ALA A 219 2.07 19.22 13.93
CA ALA A 219 1.80 18.56 15.21
C ALA A 219 3.02 17.84 15.76
N ARG A 220 2.95 17.46 17.04
CA ARG A 220 3.93 16.59 17.69
C ARG A 220 3.40 15.16 17.80
N PRO A 221 4.28 14.13 17.80
CA PRO A 221 3.85 12.72 17.80
C PRO A 221 2.95 12.35 18.98
N TRP A 222 3.14 12.97 20.13
CA TRP A 222 2.33 12.71 21.33
C TRP A 222 0.95 13.39 21.32
N GLU A 223 0.70 14.31 20.38
CA GLU A 223 -0.61 14.93 20.17
C GLU A 223 -1.52 14.11 19.27
N LEU A 224 -0.98 13.05 18.64
CA LEU A 224 -1.65 12.31 17.59
C LEU A 224 -2.35 11.05 18.14
N THR A 225 -3.58 10.83 17.68
CA THR A 225 -4.26 9.55 17.83
C THR A 225 -3.85 8.66 16.67
N LYS A 226 -3.35 7.46 16.97
CA LYS A 226 -2.81 6.50 16.03
C LYS A 226 -3.83 5.40 15.78
N THR A 227 -4.26 5.20 14.54
CA THR A 227 -5.22 4.17 14.15
C THR A 227 -4.60 3.28 13.09
N GLU A 228 -4.49 1.99 13.38
CA GLU A 228 -4.05 0.98 12.41
C GLU A 228 -5.22 0.62 11.49
N THR A 229 -4.96 0.65 10.19
CA THR A 229 -5.96 0.40 9.15
C THR A 229 -5.29 -0.10 7.88
N ILE A 230 -6.00 -0.09 6.76
CA ILE A 230 -5.48 -0.47 5.44
C ILE A 230 -5.61 0.68 4.45
N ASP A 231 -4.78 0.65 3.42
CA ASP A 231 -4.84 1.52 2.27
C ASP A 231 -5.91 1.05 1.27
N VAL A 232 -6.56 2.02 0.62
CA VAL A 232 -7.56 1.77 -0.43
C VAL A 232 -7.21 2.51 -1.73
N MET A 233 -6.02 3.11 -1.82
CA MET A 233 -5.60 3.88 -2.98
C MET A 233 -5.09 3.00 -4.14
N ASP A 234 -4.85 1.74 -3.87
CA ASP A 234 -4.62 0.69 -4.87
C ASP A 234 -5.21 -0.64 -4.36
N ALA A 235 -5.16 -1.69 -5.18
CA ALA A 235 -5.74 -2.98 -4.82
C ALA A 235 -4.79 -3.90 -4.03
N LEU A 236 -3.62 -3.41 -3.62
CA LEU A 236 -2.68 -4.19 -2.81
C LEU A 236 -3.16 -4.34 -1.36
N GLY A 237 -3.88 -3.33 -0.84
CA GLY A 237 -4.33 -3.29 0.53
C GLY A 237 -3.19 -3.15 1.53
N SER A 238 -2.25 -2.24 1.26
CA SER A 238 -1.10 -1.99 2.12
C SER A 238 -1.53 -1.67 3.55
N ASN A 239 -0.87 -2.26 4.52
CA ASN A 239 -1.12 -2.00 5.93
C ASN A 239 -0.57 -0.64 6.32
N ILE A 240 -1.41 0.22 6.90
CA ILE A 240 -1.07 1.60 7.22
C ILE A 240 -1.48 1.97 8.65
N ARG A 241 -0.91 3.06 9.12
CA ARG A 241 -1.34 3.77 10.32
C ARG A 241 -1.73 5.19 9.94
N VAL A 242 -2.95 5.56 10.25
CA VAL A 242 -3.45 6.93 10.10
C VAL A 242 -3.31 7.67 11.42
N ASP A 243 -2.55 8.75 11.41
CA ASP A 243 -2.34 9.62 12.56
C ASP A 243 -3.24 10.85 12.44
N THR A 244 -4.12 11.07 13.44
CA THR A 244 -5.09 12.16 13.46
C THR A 244 -4.86 13.11 14.64
N LYS A 245 -5.21 14.39 14.47
CA LYS A 245 -5.31 15.39 15.56
C LYS A 245 -6.73 15.93 15.58
N GLY A 246 -7.49 15.55 16.59
CA GLY A 246 -8.91 15.85 16.63
C GLY A 246 -9.68 15.12 15.51
N ARG A 247 -10.21 15.86 14.55
CA ARG A 247 -10.94 15.31 13.39
C ARG A 247 -10.11 15.22 12.12
N GLU A 248 -8.93 15.80 12.10
CA GLU A 248 -8.12 15.92 10.91
C GLU A 248 -7.08 14.81 10.80
N VAL A 249 -6.96 14.22 9.62
CA VAL A 249 -5.83 13.37 9.27
C VAL A 249 -4.60 14.27 9.09
N MET A 250 -3.52 13.92 9.79
CA MET A 250 -2.27 14.68 9.79
C MET A 250 -1.21 14.02 8.93
N ARG A 251 -1.14 12.69 8.94
CA ARG A 251 -0.20 11.91 8.14
C ARG A 251 -0.63 10.44 8.06
N ILE A 252 -0.10 9.73 7.07
CA ILE A 252 -0.23 8.29 6.92
C ILE A 252 1.17 7.68 6.88
N LEU A 253 1.37 6.62 7.66
CA LEU A 253 2.62 5.90 7.81
C LEU A 253 2.43 4.42 7.50
N PRO A 254 3.47 3.70 7.03
CA PRO A 254 3.38 2.26 6.85
C PRO A 254 3.28 1.53 8.19
N ARG A 255 2.61 0.37 8.16
CA ARG A 255 2.67 -0.67 9.18
C ARG A 255 3.23 -1.93 8.56
N ASN A 256 4.12 -2.62 9.25
CA ASN A 256 4.75 -3.82 8.71
C ASN A 256 3.72 -4.95 8.48
N HIS A 257 3.77 -5.53 7.28
CA HIS A 257 3.08 -6.76 6.92
C HIS A 257 3.87 -7.49 5.83
N ASP A 258 4.61 -8.55 6.20
CA ASP A 258 5.55 -9.24 5.31
C ASP A 258 4.86 -9.84 4.08
N GLY A 259 3.65 -10.36 4.21
CA GLY A 259 2.88 -10.95 3.12
C GLY A 259 2.27 -9.94 2.15
N VAL A 260 2.19 -8.65 2.49
CA VAL A 260 1.54 -7.62 1.64
C VAL A 260 2.53 -6.54 1.22
N ASN A 261 2.81 -5.59 2.11
CA ASN A 261 3.57 -4.37 1.78
C ASN A 261 4.94 -4.30 2.43
N ALA A 262 5.36 -5.33 3.19
CA ALA A 262 6.55 -5.25 4.01
C ALA A 262 6.50 -4.00 4.92
N GLU A 263 7.39 -3.04 4.75
CA GLU A 263 7.45 -1.78 5.50
C GLU A 263 7.23 -0.56 4.60
N TRP A 264 6.72 -0.77 3.36
CA TRP A 264 6.64 0.26 2.35
C TRP A 264 5.21 0.64 2.02
N ILE A 265 4.98 1.91 1.69
CA ILE A 265 3.74 2.39 1.10
C ILE A 265 4.04 3.30 -0.09
N SER A 266 3.09 3.41 -1.01
CA SER A 266 3.21 4.31 -2.14
C SER A 266 3.09 5.78 -1.71
N ASP A 267 3.62 6.69 -2.51
CA ASP A 267 3.46 8.12 -2.26
C ASP A 267 2.00 8.56 -2.39
N LYS A 268 1.22 7.88 -3.23
CA LYS A 268 -0.22 8.07 -3.33
C LYS A 268 -0.90 7.74 -1.98
N THR A 269 -0.66 6.55 -1.44
CA THR A 269 -1.14 6.16 -0.10
C THR A 269 -0.75 7.17 0.97
N ARG A 270 0.50 7.63 0.94
CA ARG A 270 1.08 8.49 1.97
C ARG A 270 0.54 9.91 1.98
N PHE A 271 0.21 10.50 0.82
CA PHE A 271 0.03 11.94 0.69
C PHE A 271 -1.35 12.39 0.19
N VAL A 272 -2.18 11.53 -0.42
CA VAL A 272 -3.50 11.96 -0.91
C VAL A 272 -4.51 12.30 0.18
N TRP A 273 -4.20 12.08 1.45
CA TRP A 273 -5.03 12.48 2.58
C TRP A 273 -5.31 13.98 2.64
N ASP A 274 -4.53 14.82 1.99
CA ASP A 274 -4.78 16.27 1.92
C ASP A 274 -6.07 16.57 1.15
N GLY A 275 -6.51 15.70 0.24
CA GLY A 275 -7.81 15.74 -0.43
C GLY A 275 -8.98 15.65 0.54
N LEU A 276 -8.84 14.99 1.70
CA LEU A 276 -9.87 14.91 2.74
C LEU A 276 -10.28 16.27 3.33
N ARG A 277 -9.52 17.33 3.05
CA ARG A 277 -9.80 18.70 3.50
C ARG A 277 -10.44 19.56 2.42
N ARG A 278 -10.63 19.05 1.20
CA ARG A 278 -11.05 19.83 0.04
C ARG A 278 -12.29 19.24 -0.61
N GLN A 279 -13.17 20.11 -1.10
CA GLN A 279 -14.36 19.72 -1.88
C GLN A 279 -15.26 18.67 -1.20
N ARG A 280 -15.26 18.61 0.13
CA ARG A 280 -16.05 17.64 0.87
C ARG A 280 -17.54 17.97 0.84
N LEU A 281 -18.34 16.94 0.59
CA LEU A 281 -19.79 17.00 0.73
C LEU A 281 -20.13 16.89 2.22
N ASP A 282 -20.82 17.88 2.76
CA ASP A 282 -21.12 18.02 4.18
C ASP A 282 -22.62 17.99 4.51
N GLN A 283 -23.49 18.12 3.52
CA GLN A 283 -24.94 18.07 3.64
C GLN A 283 -25.57 17.54 2.34
N PRO A 284 -26.84 17.05 2.37
CA PRO A 284 -27.54 16.66 1.15
C PRO A 284 -27.82 17.82 0.21
N TYR A 285 -27.90 17.52 -1.11
CA TYR A 285 -28.26 18.50 -2.15
C TYR A 285 -29.29 17.94 -3.11
N LEU A 286 -30.16 18.83 -3.61
CA LEU A 286 -31.11 18.55 -4.67
C LEU A 286 -30.88 19.50 -5.84
N ARG A 287 -31.06 19.01 -7.06
CA ARG A 287 -30.98 19.85 -8.27
C ARG A 287 -32.34 20.41 -8.62
N GLU A 288 -32.45 21.72 -8.55
CA GLU A 288 -33.64 22.48 -8.97
C GLU A 288 -33.28 23.52 -10.03
N ASN A 289 -34.01 23.57 -11.13
CA ASN A 289 -33.73 24.49 -12.25
C ASN A 289 -32.25 24.47 -12.72
N GLY A 290 -31.65 23.28 -12.75
CA GLY A 290 -30.26 23.06 -13.17
C GLY A 290 -29.18 23.41 -12.14
N LYS A 291 -29.54 23.88 -10.93
CA LYS A 291 -28.62 24.25 -9.86
C LYS A 291 -28.82 23.36 -8.64
N LEU A 292 -27.71 22.95 -8.02
CA LEU A 292 -27.73 22.25 -6.73
C LEU A 292 -28.08 23.25 -5.61
N ARG A 293 -29.00 22.87 -4.75
CA ARG A 293 -29.31 23.56 -3.50
C ARG A 293 -29.15 22.62 -2.31
N PRO A 294 -28.78 23.15 -1.13
CA PRO A 294 -28.83 22.41 0.12
C PRO A 294 -30.23 21.84 0.39
N ALA A 295 -30.29 20.66 0.97
CA ALA A 295 -31.51 20.00 1.40
C ALA A 295 -31.33 19.34 2.77
N THR A 296 -32.40 19.04 3.45
CA THR A 296 -32.36 18.21 4.66
C THR A 296 -32.34 16.73 4.29
N TRP A 297 -31.87 15.87 5.20
CA TRP A 297 -31.87 14.42 5.00
C TRP A 297 -33.29 13.86 4.66
N PRO A 298 -34.36 14.20 5.40
CA PRO A 298 -35.72 13.73 5.05
C PRO A 298 -36.13 14.13 3.65
N GLU A 299 -35.87 15.39 3.27
CA GLU A 299 -36.23 15.92 1.94
C GLU A 299 -35.47 15.17 0.82
N ALA A 300 -34.17 14.95 0.99
CA ALA A 300 -33.36 14.27 0.00
C ALA A 300 -33.68 12.76 -0.11
N LEU A 301 -33.97 12.08 1.00
CA LEU A 301 -34.39 10.67 1.00
C LEU A 301 -35.76 10.49 0.35
N GLN A 302 -36.74 11.37 0.63
CA GLN A 302 -38.07 11.36 -0.01
C GLN A 302 -37.98 11.64 -1.51
N ALA A 303 -37.15 12.61 -1.92
CA ALA A 303 -36.92 12.90 -3.34
C ALA A 303 -36.31 11.70 -4.07
N ALA A 304 -35.34 11.02 -3.46
CA ALA A 304 -34.72 9.80 -4.02
C ALA A 304 -35.72 8.65 -4.09
N ALA A 305 -36.52 8.43 -3.05
CA ALA A 305 -37.54 7.39 -3.04
C ALA A 305 -38.62 7.65 -4.13
N ALA A 306 -39.04 8.90 -4.31
CA ALA A 306 -39.95 9.27 -5.37
C ALA A 306 -39.37 9.08 -6.78
N ALA A 307 -38.06 9.37 -6.96
CA ALA A 307 -37.37 9.16 -8.22
C ALA A 307 -37.24 7.67 -8.59
N ILE A 308 -36.99 6.80 -7.60
CA ILE A 308 -36.77 5.36 -7.78
C ILE A 308 -38.11 4.62 -8.02
N SER A 309 -39.19 5.06 -7.38
CA SER A 309 -40.46 4.32 -7.36
C SER A 309 -41.00 4.01 -8.77
N GLY A 310 -41.13 2.71 -9.08
CA GLY A 310 -41.64 2.21 -10.35
C GLY A 310 -40.75 2.41 -11.56
N LYS A 311 -39.45 2.70 -11.34
CA LYS A 311 -38.44 2.93 -12.37
C LYS A 311 -37.41 1.81 -12.42
N ASN A 312 -36.77 1.66 -13.58
CA ASN A 312 -35.64 0.75 -13.71
C ASN A 312 -34.40 1.36 -13.05
N LEU A 313 -34.05 0.83 -11.87
CA LEU A 313 -32.94 1.28 -11.04
C LEU A 313 -31.66 0.48 -11.35
N VAL A 314 -30.57 1.19 -11.57
CA VAL A 314 -29.22 0.60 -11.70
C VAL A 314 -28.32 1.18 -10.63
N GLY A 315 -27.59 0.31 -9.90
CA GLY A 315 -26.56 0.70 -8.95
C GLY A 315 -25.17 0.58 -9.56
N LEU A 316 -24.39 1.66 -9.51
CA LEU A 316 -22.96 1.63 -9.84
C LEU A 316 -22.14 1.69 -8.54
N ILE A 317 -21.10 0.86 -8.44
CA ILE A 317 -20.24 0.78 -7.26
C ILE A 317 -18.82 1.17 -7.64
N GLY A 318 -18.31 2.23 -7.03
CA GLY A 318 -17.00 2.79 -7.29
C GLY A 318 -15.84 2.07 -6.57
N ASP A 319 -14.64 2.56 -6.84
CA ASP A 319 -13.38 1.86 -6.54
C ASP A 319 -12.95 1.88 -5.06
N LEU A 320 -13.52 2.79 -4.25
CA LEU A 320 -13.17 2.97 -2.82
C LEU A 320 -14.29 2.53 -1.86
N VAL A 321 -15.30 1.84 -2.36
CA VAL A 321 -16.49 1.43 -1.58
C VAL A 321 -16.21 0.17 -0.76
N PRO A 322 -16.46 0.15 0.56
CA PRO A 322 -16.32 -1.06 1.36
C PRO A 322 -17.39 -2.10 1.01
N VAL A 323 -17.07 -3.39 1.23
CA VAL A 323 -17.94 -4.52 0.87
C VAL A 323 -19.32 -4.41 1.51
N GLU A 324 -19.40 -3.96 2.77
CA GLU A 324 -20.67 -3.77 3.48
C GLU A 324 -21.61 -2.79 2.77
N ALA A 325 -21.07 -1.68 2.26
CA ALA A 325 -21.87 -0.69 1.52
C ALA A 325 -22.31 -1.24 0.17
N GLY A 326 -21.42 -1.94 -0.55
CA GLY A 326 -21.77 -2.62 -1.80
C GLY A 326 -22.84 -3.69 -1.60
N PHE A 327 -22.74 -4.50 -0.56
CA PHE A 327 -23.73 -5.51 -0.20
C PHE A 327 -25.09 -4.89 0.16
N ALA A 328 -25.09 -3.77 0.90
CA ALA A 328 -26.32 -3.05 1.21
C ALA A 328 -26.98 -2.47 -0.05
N LEU A 329 -26.19 -1.86 -0.96
CA LEU A 329 -26.71 -1.34 -2.22
C LEU A 329 -27.24 -2.47 -3.11
N LYS A 330 -26.50 -3.58 -3.24
CA LYS A 330 -26.94 -4.74 -4.01
C LYS A 330 -28.30 -5.26 -3.53
N ASN A 331 -28.43 -5.53 -2.22
CA ASN A 331 -29.67 -6.03 -1.67
C ASN A 331 -30.85 -5.05 -1.87
N LEU A 332 -30.61 -3.75 -1.75
CA LEU A 332 -31.64 -2.75 -2.00
C LEU A 332 -32.06 -2.72 -3.48
N VAL A 333 -31.11 -2.63 -4.40
CA VAL A 333 -31.37 -2.49 -5.83
C VAL A 333 -32.01 -3.76 -6.41
N GLU A 334 -31.48 -4.95 -6.09
CA GLU A 334 -32.03 -6.24 -6.53
C GLU A 334 -33.41 -6.52 -5.90
N GLY A 335 -33.61 -6.12 -4.63
CA GLY A 335 -34.92 -6.21 -3.96
C GLY A 335 -36.00 -5.35 -4.64
N LEU A 336 -35.61 -4.33 -5.39
CA LEU A 336 -36.48 -3.49 -6.22
C LEU A 336 -36.54 -3.96 -7.68
N GLY A 337 -35.91 -5.06 -8.06
CA GLY A 337 -35.88 -5.60 -9.41
C GLY A 337 -34.86 -4.94 -10.34
N GLY A 338 -33.92 -4.15 -9.80
CA GLY A 338 -32.81 -3.52 -10.52
C GLY A 338 -31.57 -4.40 -10.59
N ALA A 339 -30.48 -3.84 -11.10
CA ALA A 339 -29.17 -4.50 -11.21
C ALA A 339 -28.04 -3.62 -10.68
N VAL A 340 -26.95 -4.23 -10.22
CA VAL A 340 -25.75 -3.52 -9.79
C VAL A 340 -24.55 -3.90 -10.64
N GLU A 341 -23.57 -2.97 -10.77
CA GLU A 341 -22.33 -3.22 -11.52
C GLU A 341 -21.14 -2.54 -10.84
N CYS A 342 -20.09 -3.33 -10.56
CA CYS A 342 -18.85 -2.85 -9.96
C CYS A 342 -17.69 -2.70 -10.95
N ARG A 343 -17.76 -3.27 -12.15
CA ARG A 343 -16.71 -3.20 -13.18
C ARG A 343 -16.81 -1.89 -13.95
N VAL A 344 -16.72 -0.78 -13.23
CA VAL A 344 -16.93 0.57 -13.76
C VAL A 344 -15.88 0.99 -14.79
N ASP A 345 -14.70 0.37 -14.77
CA ASP A 345 -13.65 0.48 -15.79
C ASP A 345 -13.92 -0.31 -17.07
N GLY A 346 -14.97 -1.13 -17.10
CA GLY A 346 -15.35 -1.96 -18.23
C GLY A 346 -14.58 -3.28 -18.35
N ALA A 347 -13.78 -3.67 -17.36
CA ALA A 347 -13.01 -4.90 -17.36
C ALA A 347 -13.89 -6.14 -17.55
N LYS A 348 -13.47 -7.07 -18.42
CA LYS A 348 -14.20 -8.29 -18.79
C LYS A 348 -13.88 -9.43 -17.81
N LEU A 349 -14.11 -9.17 -16.52
CA LEU A 349 -13.92 -10.15 -15.45
C LEU A 349 -15.15 -11.05 -15.30
N PRO A 350 -14.99 -12.37 -15.03
CA PRO A 350 -16.12 -13.27 -14.80
C PRO A 350 -16.76 -13.00 -13.43
N ALA A 351 -18.09 -13.01 -13.37
CA ALA A 351 -18.85 -12.78 -12.15
C ALA A 351 -18.74 -13.95 -11.15
N LEU A 352 -18.84 -15.19 -11.63
CA LEU A 352 -18.98 -16.38 -10.78
C LEU A 352 -17.73 -17.29 -10.71
N ASN A 353 -16.61 -16.82 -11.22
CA ASN A 353 -15.36 -17.59 -11.23
C ASN A 353 -14.28 -16.82 -10.47
N ARG A 354 -14.16 -17.11 -9.17
CA ARG A 354 -13.21 -16.44 -8.29
C ARG A 354 -11.75 -16.59 -8.75
N SER A 355 -11.37 -17.76 -9.26
CA SER A 355 -10.02 -17.96 -9.81
C SER A 355 -9.75 -17.11 -11.05
N GLY A 356 -10.79 -16.68 -11.77
CA GLY A 356 -10.69 -15.80 -12.92
C GLY A 356 -10.49 -14.32 -12.58
N TYR A 357 -10.75 -13.90 -11.32
CA TYR A 357 -10.53 -12.52 -10.91
C TYR A 357 -9.55 -12.34 -9.74
N VAL A 358 -9.16 -13.40 -9.06
CA VAL A 358 -8.08 -13.40 -8.06
C VAL A 358 -6.83 -14.09 -8.61
N GLY A 359 -7.01 -15.16 -9.40
CA GLY A 359 -5.91 -16.01 -9.85
C GLY A 359 -5.59 -17.12 -8.83
N SER A 360 -4.34 -17.59 -8.88
CA SER A 360 -3.80 -18.64 -8.00
C SER A 360 -2.53 -18.22 -7.26
N ALA A 361 -2.04 -17.00 -7.50
CA ALA A 361 -0.81 -16.49 -6.91
C ALA A 361 -1.10 -15.57 -5.72
N SER A 362 -0.29 -15.68 -4.68
CA SER A 362 -0.16 -14.69 -3.62
C SER A 362 0.91 -13.64 -3.96
N ILE A 363 0.94 -12.55 -3.20
CA ILE A 363 1.99 -11.53 -3.30
C ILE A 363 3.36 -12.14 -2.94
N GLU A 364 3.40 -13.09 -2.01
CA GLU A 364 4.64 -13.77 -1.59
C GLU A 364 5.20 -14.70 -2.67
N ASP A 365 4.39 -15.18 -3.62
CA ASP A 365 4.86 -16.01 -4.72
C ASP A 365 5.84 -15.27 -5.66
N ILE A 366 5.83 -13.95 -5.66
CA ILE A 366 6.80 -13.12 -6.38
C ILE A 366 8.23 -13.41 -5.90
N ASP A 367 8.43 -13.67 -4.62
CA ASP A 367 9.76 -13.87 -4.02
C ASP A 367 10.42 -15.19 -4.46
N ALA A 368 9.59 -16.17 -4.83
CA ALA A 368 10.02 -17.50 -5.26
C ALA A 368 10.04 -17.67 -6.79
N ALA A 369 9.52 -16.69 -7.54
CA ALA A 369 9.44 -16.79 -9.00
C ALA A 369 10.83 -16.68 -9.65
N ASP A 370 11.11 -17.55 -10.62
CA ASP A 370 12.31 -17.49 -11.47
C ASP A 370 12.05 -16.74 -12.80
N GLU A 371 10.80 -16.71 -13.26
CA GLU A 371 10.35 -15.88 -14.38
C GLU A 371 9.04 -15.16 -14.05
N ILE A 372 8.97 -13.87 -14.30
CA ILE A 372 7.79 -13.04 -14.08
C ILE A 372 7.32 -12.43 -15.39
N TYR A 373 6.08 -12.70 -15.75
CA TYR A 373 5.44 -12.22 -16.98
C TYR A 373 4.40 -11.16 -16.67
N LEU A 374 4.65 -9.92 -17.08
CA LEU A 374 3.73 -8.80 -16.94
C LEU A 374 2.89 -8.69 -18.21
N ILE A 375 1.56 -8.77 -18.10
CA ILE A 375 0.63 -8.76 -19.23
C ILE A 375 -0.32 -7.57 -19.12
N GLY A 376 -0.12 -6.55 -19.96
CA GLY A 376 -0.97 -5.36 -20.03
C GLY A 376 -1.09 -4.61 -18.71
N CYS A 377 -0.01 -4.54 -17.92
CA CYS A 377 0.05 -3.79 -16.67
C CYS A 377 1.34 -2.97 -16.57
N ASN A 378 1.27 -1.92 -15.76
CA ASN A 378 2.41 -1.14 -15.33
C ASN A 378 2.44 -1.11 -13.79
N PRO A 379 3.03 -2.10 -13.13
CA PRO A 379 3.01 -2.20 -11.67
C PRO A 379 3.68 -1.01 -10.97
N ARG A 380 4.58 -0.25 -11.65
CA ARG A 380 5.15 0.97 -11.08
C ARG A 380 4.08 2.03 -10.81
N LEU A 381 3.05 2.13 -11.64
CA LEU A 381 1.94 3.08 -11.47
C LEU A 381 0.74 2.44 -10.74
N GLU A 382 0.43 1.19 -11.08
CA GLU A 382 -0.77 0.50 -10.61
C GLU A 382 -0.63 -0.01 -9.17
N ALA A 383 0.58 -0.47 -8.78
CA ALA A 383 0.90 -0.98 -7.44
C ALA A 383 2.40 -0.83 -7.13
N PRO A 384 2.89 0.38 -6.79
CA PRO A 384 4.33 0.65 -6.66
C PRO A 384 5.06 -0.24 -5.65
N VAL A 385 4.39 -0.65 -4.58
CA VAL A 385 4.96 -1.56 -3.58
C VAL A 385 5.15 -2.97 -4.16
N LEU A 386 4.19 -3.44 -4.96
CA LEU A 386 4.32 -4.70 -5.72
C LEU A 386 5.47 -4.61 -6.71
N ASN A 387 5.63 -3.48 -7.41
CA ASN A 387 6.74 -3.24 -8.33
C ASN A 387 8.10 -3.32 -7.63
N ALA A 388 8.21 -2.79 -6.41
CA ALA A 388 9.43 -2.91 -5.60
C ALA A 388 9.72 -4.38 -5.22
N ARG A 389 8.69 -5.18 -4.95
CA ARG A 389 8.83 -6.62 -4.67
C ARG A 389 9.27 -7.40 -5.91
N ILE A 390 8.71 -7.10 -7.08
CA ILE A 390 9.18 -7.65 -8.37
C ILE A 390 10.64 -7.26 -8.62
N ARG A 391 11.00 -5.99 -8.38
CA ARG A 391 12.38 -5.56 -8.47
C ARG A 391 13.31 -6.36 -7.54
N GLN A 392 12.87 -6.66 -6.32
CA GLN A 392 13.65 -7.47 -5.39
C GLN A 392 13.86 -8.90 -5.92
N ALA A 393 12.85 -9.52 -6.53
CA ALA A 393 12.98 -10.81 -7.19
C ALA A 393 13.96 -10.74 -8.38
N TRP A 394 13.86 -9.69 -9.21
CA TRP A 394 14.79 -9.42 -10.30
C TRP A 394 16.25 -9.27 -9.82
N THR A 395 16.50 -8.57 -8.73
CA THR A 395 17.87 -8.44 -8.15
C THR A 395 18.40 -9.76 -7.63
N LYS A 396 17.54 -10.72 -7.28
CA LYS A 396 17.89 -12.09 -6.89
C LYS A 396 18.07 -13.04 -8.08
N GLY A 397 17.81 -12.57 -9.30
CA GLY A 397 18.04 -13.30 -10.54
C GLY A 397 16.79 -13.76 -11.29
N ALA A 398 15.59 -13.33 -10.90
CA ALA A 398 14.38 -13.61 -11.66
C ALA A 398 14.39 -12.82 -12.99
N ASP A 399 13.99 -13.48 -14.09
CA ASP A 399 13.82 -12.85 -15.38
C ASP A 399 12.43 -12.20 -15.50
N VAL A 400 12.38 -10.91 -15.88
CA VAL A 400 11.12 -10.21 -16.09
C VAL A 400 10.85 -10.02 -17.57
N LYS A 401 9.62 -10.30 -18.00
CA LYS A 401 9.16 -10.21 -19.39
C LYS A 401 7.86 -9.42 -19.46
N LEU A 402 7.77 -8.49 -20.41
CA LEU A 402 6.60 -7.62 -20.57
C LEU A 402 5.89 -7.89 -21.90
N VAL A 403 4.59 -8.13 -21.84
CA VAL A 403 3.65 -8.07 -22.95
C VAL A 403 2.78 -6.84 -22.76
N GLY A 404 3.11 -5.77 -23.45
CA GLY A 404 2.48 -4.47 -23.29
C GLY A 404 3.32 -3.36 -23.92
N GLN A 405 2.92 -2.13 -23.70
CA GLN A 405 3.73 -0.98 -24.10
C GLN A 405 5.01 -0.94 -23.24
N ALA A 406 6.11 -0.51 -23.86
CA ALA A 406 7.35 -0.31 -23.12
C ALA A 406 7.17 0.81 -22.07
N VAL A 407 7.51 0.52 -20.83
CA VAL A 407 7.36 1.41 -19.66
C VAL A 407 8.63 1.36 -18.81
N ASP A 408 8.88 2.39 -18.02
CA ASP A 408 9.95 2.37 -17.03
C ASP A 408 9.47 1.68 -15.74
N LEU A 409 10.02 0.50 -15.47
CA LEU A 409 9.72 -0.32 -14.28
C LEU A 409 10.78 -0.22 -13.19
N THR A 410 11.85 0.56 -13.42
CA THR A 410 13.01 0.69 -12.53
C THR A 410 13.93 -0.55 -12.48
N TYR A 411 13.73 -1.52 -13.36
CA TYR A 411 14.57 -2.71 -13.59
C TYR A 411 14.49 -3.14 -15.05
N ASP A 412 15.45 -3.95 -15.48
CA ASP A 412 15.50 -4.45 -16.86
C ASP A 412 14.48 -5.57 -17.07
N TYR A 413 13.89 -5.61 -18.26
CA TYR A 413 12.96 -6.64 -18.67
C TYR A 413 13.06 -6.92 -20.17
N ALA A 414 12.62 -8.10 -20.61
CA ALA A 414 12.50 -8.43 -22.00
C ALA A 414 11.12 -8.04 -22.55
N LEU A 415 11.07 -7.12 -23.51
CA LEU A 415 9.81 -6.77 -24.19
C LEU A 415 9.47 -7.85 -25.23
N ILE A 416 8.39 -8.59 -25.02
CA ILE A 416 7.91 -9.66 -25.90
C ILE A 416 7.13 -9.08 -27.09
N GLY A 417 6.35 -8.02 -26.86
CA GLY A 417 5.58 -7.28 -27.84
C GLY A 417 4.41 -6.55 -27.21
N ALA A 418 3.79 -5.64 -27.97
CA ALA A 418 2.75 -4.76 -27.46
C ALA A 418 1.32 -5.24 -27.75
N ASP A 419 1.13 -6.27 -28.54
CA ASP A 419 -0.18 -6.72 -29.05
C ASP A 419 -0.57 -8.12 -28.55
N ARG A 420 -1.81 -8.50 -28.85
CA ARG A 420 -2.37 -9.82 -28.51
C ARG A 420 -1.60 -10.98 -29.15
N ALA A 421 -0.96 -10.77 -30.31
CA ALA A 421 -0.15 -11.81 -30.94
C ALA A 421 1.10 -12.16 -30.13
N ALA A 422 1.62 -11.21 -29.35
CA ALA A 422 2.72 -11.43 -28.44
C ALA A 422 2.35 -12.40 -27.31
N LEU A 423 1.11 -12.36 -26.81
CA LEU A 423 0.61 -13.30 -25.80
C LEU A 423 0.67 -14.75 -26.30
N ALA A 424 0.31 -15.00 -27.57
CA ALA A 424 0.38 -16.32 -28.17
C ALA A 424 1.83 -16.85 -28.33
N LYS A 425 2.84 -15.99 -28.31
CA LYS A 425 4.25 -16.40 -28.37
C LYS A 425 4.76 -16.86 -27.00
N LEU A 426 4.18 -16.36 -25.90
CA LEU A 426 4.60 -16.73 -24.54
C LEU A 426 4.52 -18.23 -24.27
N SER A 427 3.53 -18.94 -24.80
CA SER A 427 3.35 -20.37 -24.59
C SER A 427 4.57 -21.21 -25.04
N LYS A 428 5.45 -20.64 -25.86
CA LYS A 428 6.68 -21.31 -26.34
C LYS A 428 7.89 -21.03 -25.45
N THR A 429 7.93 -19.88 -24.81
CA THR A 429 9.08 -19.42 -24.00
C THR A 429 8.93 -19.75 -22.52
N ALA A 430 7.73 -19.71 -21.98
CA ALA A 430 7.46 -19.99 -20.57
C ALA A 430 7.72 -21.45 -20.12
N LYS A 431 7.83 -22.39 -21.06
CA LYS A 431 8.00 -23.84 -20.77
C LYS A 431 9.35 -24.22 -20.13
N SER A 432 10.32 -23.32 -20.10
CA SER A 432 11.64 -23.57 -19.52
C SER A 432 11.78 -23.14 -18.05
N ALA A 433 10.83 -22.38 -17.52
CA ALA A 433 10.86 -21.88 -16.14
C ALA A 433 10.46 -22.97 -15.13
N THR A 434 11.00 -22.87 -13.92
CA THR A 434 10.68 -23.79 -12.81
C THR A 434 9.50 -23.26 -11.98
N ALA A 435 9.43 -21.94 -11.80
CA ALA A 435 8.39 -21.26 -11.03
C ALA A 435 7.91 -19.99 -11.77
N PRO A 436 7.25 -20.13 -12.94
CA PRO A 436 6.77 -18.98 -13.70
C PRO A 436 5.57 -18.33 -13.02
N LEU A 437 5.59 -17.00 -12.94
CA LEU A 437 4.51 -16.18 -12.41
C LEU A 437 3.97 -15.25 -13.50
N PHE A 438 2.66 -15.31 -13.73
CA PHE A 438 1.96 -14.43 -14.67
C PHE A 438 1.19 -13.38 -13.89
N ILE A 439 1.39 -12.11 -14.23
CA ILE A 439 0.65 -10.98 -13.64
C ILE A 439 -0.10 -10.27 -14.76
N ILE A 440 -1.43 -10.35 -14.73
CA ILE A 440 -2.29 -9.70 -15.72
C ILE A 440 -2.97 -8.49 -15.11
N GLY A 441 -2.82 -7.30 -15.73
CA GLY A 441 -3.45 -6.07 -15.25
C GLY A 441 -4.80 -5.78 -15.90
N MET A 442 -5.54 -4.83 -15.32
CA MET A 442 -6.86 -4.41 -15.82
C MET A 442 -6.79 -3.86 -17.23
N GLY A 443 -5.70 -3.19 -17.62
CA GLY A 443 -5.50 -2.69 -18.97
C GLY A 443 -5.54 -3.77 -20.07
N ALA A 444 -5.24 -5.02 -19.72
CA ALA A 444 -5.38 -6.18 -20.62
C ALA A 444 -6.85 -6.63 -20.77
N LEU A 445 -7.71 -6.32 -19.79
CA LEU A 445 -9.05 -6.88 -19.64
C LEU A 445 -10.19 -5.91 -20.03
N MET A 446 -9.89 -4.63 -20.23
CA MET A 446 -10.90 -3.60 -20.53
C MET A 446 -11.45 -3.66 -21.97
N GLU A 447 -10.69 -4.23 -22.91
CA GLU A 447 -11.12 -4.34 -24.32
C GLU A 447 -12.13 -5.46 -24.54
N ALA A 448 -12.77 -5.48 -25.70
CA ALA A 448 -13.82 -6.45 -26.04
C ALA A 448 -13.38 -7.92 -25.93
N ASP A 449 -12.10 -8.20 -26.17
CA ASP A 449 -11.50 -9.54 -26.07
C ASP A 449 -10.86 -9.83 -24.69
N GLY A 450 -11.10 -8.99 -23.68
CA GLY A 450 -10.48 -9.12 -22.35
C GLY A 450 -10.70 -10.48 -21.70
N ALA A 451 -11.91 -11.05 -21.80
CA ALA A 451 -12.18 -12.39 -21.28
C ALA A 451 -11.37 -13.49 -22.02
N ALA A 452 -11.14 -13.32 -23.33
CA ALA A 452 -10.29 -14.24 -24.09
C ALA A 452 -8.82 -14.10 -23.67
N VAL A 453 -8.34 -12.88 -23.46
CA VAL A 453 -6.98 -12.60 -22.96
C VAL A 453 -6.77 -13.28 -21.60
N LEU A 454 -7.72 -13.13 -20.67
CA LEU A 454 -7.67 -13.81 -19.36
C LEU A 454 -7.64 -15.33 -19.52
N GLY A 455 -8.50 -15.90 -20.40
CA GLY A 455 -8.50 -17.35 -20.68
C GLY A 455 -7.15 -17.84 -21.21
N HIS A 456 -6.47 -17.06 -22.06
CA HIS A 456 -5.11 -17.39 -22.52
C HIS A 456 -4.07 -17.30 -21.39
N ALA A 457 -4.17 -16.30 -20.50
CA ALA A 457 -3.26 -16.20 -19.36
C ALA A 457 -3.45 -17.37 -18.37
N MET A 458 -4.71 -17.77 -18.11
CA MET A 458 -5.02 -18.94 -17.28
C MET A 458 -4.50 -20.24 -17.89
N ALA A 459 -4.67 -20.43 -19.20
CA ALA A 459 -4.15 -21.60 -19.92
C ALA A 459 -2.61 -21.63 -19.88
N LEU A 460 -1.93 -20.48 -20.01
CA LEU A 460 -0.48 -20.40 -19.86
C LEU A 460 -0.01 -20.83 -18.47
N ALA A 461 -0.68 -20.36 -17.41
CA ALA A 461 -0.36 -20.77 -16.04
C ALA A 461 -0.55 -22.27 -15.85
N GLU A 462 -1.64 -22.85 -16.36
CA GLU A 462 -1.91 -24.30 -16.29
C GLU A 462 -0.89 -25.12 -17.09
N ASP A 463 -0.62 -24.75 -18.36
CA ASP A 463 0.29 -25.45 -19.25
C ASP A 463 1.75 -25.47 -18.76
N THR A 464 2.15 -24.45 -18.00
CA THR A 464 3.51 -24.30 -17.47
C THR A 464 3.65 -24.77 -16.01
N GLY A 465 2.55 -25.09 -15.34
CA GLY A 465 2.54 -25.32 -13.88
C GLY A 465 2.85 -24.07 -13.06
N GLY A 466 2.72 -22.88 -13.66
CA GLY A 466 2.93 -21.59 -13.04
C GLY A 466 1.71 -21.08 -12.29
N LYS A 467 1.85 -19.89 -11.71
CA LYS A 467 0.77 -19.21 -11.00
C LYS A 467 0.33 -17.94 -11.74
N LEU A 468 -0.93 -17.56 -11.55
CA LEU A 468 -1.51 -16.35 -12.12
C LEU A 468 -1.95 -15.40 -11.00
N MET A 469 -1.59 -14.12 -11.11
CA MET A 469 -2.13 -13.01 -10.33
C MET A 469 -2.93 -12.09 -11.26
N VAL A 470 -4.11 -11.70 -10.83
CA VAL A 470 -4.90 -10.66 -11.50
C VAL A 470 -4.70 -9.36 -10.73
N LEU A 471 -3.91 -8.44 -11.29
CA LEU A 471 -3.59 -7.16 -10.65
C LEU A 471 -4.74 -6.17 -10.88
N HIS A 472 -5.54 -5.94 -9.86
CA HIS A 472 -6.59 -4.93 -9.86
C HIS A 472 -6.02 -3.53 -9.60
N THR A 473 -6.79 -2.51 -9.98
CA THR A 473 -6.49 -1.10 -9.67
C THR A 473 -7.38 -0.54 -8.56
N ALA A 474 -8.55 -1.15 -8.35
CA ALA A 474 -9.57 -0.71 -7.40
C ALA A 474 -9.57 -1.59 -6.14
N ALA A 475 -9.50 -0.99 -4.96
CA ALA A 475 -9.51 -1.70 -3.67
C ALA A 475 -10.84 -2.42 -3.40
N SER A 476 -11.96 -1.89 -3.90
CA SER A 476 -13.28 -2.50 -3.75
C SER A 476 -13.49 -3.73 -4.62
N ARG A 477 -12.80 -3.84 -5.78
CA ARG A 477 -13.16 -4.70 -6.90
C ARG A 477 -13.32 -6.18 -6.52
N VAL A 478 -12.34 -6.76 -5.86
CA VAL A 478 -12.39 -8.19 -5.52
C VAL A 478 -13.55 -8.48 -4.57
N GLY A 479 -13.73 -7.66 -3.53
CA GLY A 479 -14.83 -7.81 -2.59
C GLY A 479 -16.21 -7.64 -3.23
N MET A 480 -16.36 -6.75 -4.22
CA MET A 480 -17.60 -6.59 -4.96
C MET A 480 -17.89 -7.77 -5.89
N LEU A 481 -16.86 -8.36 -6.50
CA LEU A 481 -16.99 -9.59 -7.27
C LEU A 481 -17.31 -10.80 -6.36
N ASP A 482 -16.74 -10.84 -5.16
CA ASP A 482 -17.02 -11.88 -4.15
C ASP A 482 -18.49 -11.87 -3.68
N ILE A 483 -19.15 -10.72 -3.69
CA ILE A 483 -20.60 -10.60 -3.42
C ILE A 483 -21.46 -10.61 -4.69
N ASP A 484 -20.89 -10.91 -5.85
CA ASP A 484 -21.59 -10.96 -7.14
C ASP A 484 -22.30 -9.65 -7.51
N ALA A 485 -21.66 -8.50 -7.27
CA ALA A 485 -22.19 -7.17 -7.61
C ALA A 485 -21.92 -6.84 -9.09
N THR A 486 -22.47 -7.64 -10.00
CA THR A 486 -22.24 -7.53 -11.45
C THR A 486 -23.54 -7.73 -12.23
N CYS A 487 -23.60 -7.15 -13.43
CA CYS A 487 -24.70 -7.40 -14.36
C CYS A 487 -24.24 -7.95 -15.71
N GLU A 488 -25.12 -8.60 -16.42
CA GLU A 488 -24.85 -9.07 -17.77
C GLU A 488 -24.62 -7.90 -18.72
N GLY A 489 -23.56 -7.95 -19.52
CA GLY A 489 -23.18 -6.89 -20.46
C GLY A 489 -22.39 -5.73 -19.83
N GLY A 490 -22.20 -5.72 -18.51
CA GLY A 490 -21.38 -4.74 -17.77
C GLY A 490 -21.98 -3.34 -17.75
N VAL A 491 -21.17 -2.33 -17.41
CA VAL A 491 -21.60 -0.95 -17.17
C VAL A 491 -22.35 -0.32 -18.35
N SER A 492 -21.97 -0.63 -19.59
CA SER A 492 -22.65 -0.06 -20.78
C SER A 492 -24.07 -0.59 -20.94
N ALA A 493 -24.31 -1.89 -20.69
CA ALA A 493 -25.64 -2.49 -20.75
C ALA A 493 -26.50 -1.98 -19.57
N ALA A 494 -25.95 -1.89 -18.38
CA ALA A 494 -26.60 -1.36 -17.21
C ALA A 494 -27.11 0.06 -17.45
N LEU A 495 -26.26 0.98 -17.88
CA LEU A 495 -26.61 2.37 -18.17
C LEU A 495 -27.59 2.51 -19.33
N GLY A 496 -27.49 1.63 -20.34
CA GLY A 496 -28.40 1.68 -21.51
C GLY A 496 -29.86 1.40 -21.19
N SER A 497 -30.16 0.73 -20.07
CA SER A 497 -31.51 0.41 -19.61
C SER A 497 -32.00 1.28 -18.45
N ALA A 498 -31.10 2.07 -17.83
CA ALA A 498 -31.37 2.79 -16.61
C ALA A 498 -32.32 3.97 -16.79
N GLU A 499 -33.38 4.06 -15.98
CA GLU A 499 -34.18 5.27 -15.78
C GLU A 499 -33.69 6.05 -14.56
N VAL A 500 -33.13 5.35 -13.56
CA VAL A 500 -32.48 5.92 -12.39
C VAL A 500 -31.15 5.23 -12.19
N VAL A 501 -30.11 6.00 -11.96
CA VAL A 501 -28.77 5.50 -11.59
C VAL A 501 -28.45 5.89 -10.16
N PHE A 502 -28.26 4.90 -9.31
CA PHE A 502 -27.67 5.12 -7.99
C PHE A 502 -26.15 4.97 -8.10
N ASN A 503 -25.45 6.08 -8.10
CA ASN A 503 -24.00 6.13 -8.22
C ASN A 503 -23.35 6.18 -6.83
N LEU A 504 -22.83 5.06 -6.35
CA LEU A 504 -22.10 4.95 -5.08
C LEU A 504 -20.60 5.11 -5.35
N GLY A 505 -20.14 6.34 -5.38
CA GLY A 505 -18.71 6.67 -5.50
C GLY A 505 -18.05 6.25 -6.82
N ALA A 506 -18.82 6.02 -7.90
CA ALA A 506 -18.27 5.69 -9.23
C ALA A 506 -18.08 6.98 -10.06
N ASP A 507 -17.10 7.79 -9.66
CA ASP A 507 -16.87 9.13 -10.18
C ASP A 507 -16.31 9.15 -11.60
N GLU A 508 -15.61 8.09 -12.00
CA GLU A 508 -14.98 7.97 -13.31
C GLU A 508 -15.97 7.60 -14.43
N VAL A 509 -17.20 7.19 -14.07
CA VAL A 509 -18.20 6.79 -15.05
C VAL A 509 -18.92 8.02 -15.61
N GLU A 510 -18.84 8.21 -16.93
CA GLU A 510 -19.61 9.23 -17.62
C GLU A 510 -21.06 8.76 -17.80
N ILE A 511 -21.99 9.40 -17.10
CA ILE A 511 -23.44 9.13 -17.21
C ILE A 511 -24.08 10.19 -18.10
N ALA A 512 -24.55 9.77 -19.29
CA ALA A 512 -25.21 10.64 -20.25
C ALA A 512 -26.51 11.27 -19.68
N ALA A 513 -27.01 12.30 -20.34
CA ALA A 513 -28.30 12.88 -20.02
C ALA A 513 -29.44 11.88 -20.31
N GLY A 514 -30.45 11.85 -19.46
CA GLY A 514 -31.62 10.96 -19.56
C GLY A 514 -32.03 10.40 -18.21
N PRO A 515 -31.27 9.50 -17.58
CA PRO A 515 -31.63 8.97 -16.28
C PRO A 515 -31.48 10.02 -15.16
N VAL A 516 -32.31 9.89 -14.12
CA VAL A 516 -32.08 10.59 -12.84
C VAL A 516 -30.87 9.98 -12.15
N VAL A 517 -29.94 10.80 -11.68
CA VAL A 517 -28.75 10.34 -11.00
C VAL A 517 -28.79 10.71 -9.52
N ILE A 518 -28.75 9.69 -8.68
CA ILE A 518 -28.55 9.81 -7.23
C ILE A 518 -27.10 9.49 -6.96
N TYR A 519 -26.36 10.46 -6.49
CA TYR A 519 -24.95 10.29 -6.14
C TYR A 519 -24.77 10.18 -4.62
N GLN A 520 -24.08 9.15 -4.19
CA GLN A 520 -23.64 8.99 -2.81
C GLN A 520 -22.11 8.95 -2.79
N GLY A 521 -21.48 9.93 -2.19
CA GLY A 521 -20.03 10.04 -2.15
C GLY A 521 -19.55 11.11 -1.18
N SER A 522 -18.22 11.21 -1.03
CA SER A 522 -17.58 12.07 -0.04
C SER A 522 -17.11 13.42 -0.58
N HIS A 523 -16.96 13.55 -1.91
CA HIS A 523 -16.40 14.73 -2.57
C HIS A 523 -17.34 15.29 -3.66
N GLY A 524 -17.21 16.58 -3.91
CA GLY A 524 -17.94 17.30 -4.96
C GLY A 524 -17.20 17.29 -6.30
N ASP A 525 -16.99 16.13 -6.88
CA ASP A 525 -16.32 15.90 -8.16
C ASP A 525 -17.28 15.54 -9.30
N ARG A 526 -16.86 14.76 -10.31
CA ARG A 526 -17.67 14.45 -11.51
C ARG A 526 -19.01 13.82 -11.19
N GLY A 527 -19.05 12.84 -10.27
CA GLY A 527 -20.28 12.17 -9.87
C GLY A 527 -21.28 13.15 -9.27
N ALA A 528 -20.83 13.99 -8.34
CA ALA A 528 -21.66 15.03 -7.74
C ALA A 528 -22.13 16.09 -8.76
N HIS A 529 -21.25 16.50 -9.69
CA HIS A 529 -21.60 17.46 -10.73
C HIS A 529 -22.72 16.95 -11.67
N ARG A 530 -22.75 15.65 -11.95
CA ARG A 530 -23.80 15.03 -12.80
C ARG A 530 -25.10 14.76 -12.03
N ALA A 531 -25.03 14.64 -10.71
CA ALA A 531 -26.14 14.19 -9.89
C ALA A 531 -27.34 15.16 -9.86
N ASP A 532 -28.53 14.60 -9.73
CA ASP A 532 -29.79 15.32 -9.44
C ASP A 532 -30.05 15.34 -7.93
N ILE A 533 -29.61 14.30 -7.22
CA ILE A 533 -29.72 14.16 -5.77
C ILE A 533 -28.34 13.74 -5.25
N ILE A 534 -27.86 14.38 -4.18
CA ILE A 534 -26.57 14.07 -3.57
C ILE A 534 -26.75 13.69 -2.10
N PHE A 535 -26.21 12.55 -1.72
CA PHE A 535 -26.06 12.09 -0.35
C PHE A 535 -24.59 12.19 0.09
N PRO A 536 -24.26 13.05 1.05
CA PRO A 536 -22.91 13.17 1.56
C PRO A 536 -22.53 11.93 2.37
N SER A 537 -21.44 11.28 2.01
CA SER A 537 -20.96 10.09 2.73
C SER A 537 -19.58 10.26 3.33
N ALA A 538 -19.23 9.33 4.21
CA ALA A 538 -17.92 9.20 4.80
C ALA A 538 -16.87 8.85 3.73
N ALA A 539 -15.64 9.37 3.90
CA ALA A 539 -14.48 8.95 3.13
C ALA A 539 -13.81 7.72 3.78
N TYR A 540 -12.85 7.10 3.11
CA TYR A 540 -12.22 5.85 3.51
C TYR A 540 -11.60 5.85 4.93
N THR A 541 -11.12 7.01 5.44
CA THR A 541 -10.59 7.13 6.81
C THR A 541 -11.67 7.40 7.86
N GLU A 542 -12.92 7.60 7.44
CA GLU A 542 -14.02 8.09 8.27
C GLU A 542 -15.11 7.04 8.52
N GLU A 543 -14.99 5.85 7.93
CA GLU A 543 -15.88 4.71 8.17
C GLU A 543 -15.09 3.42 8.41
N ASN A 544 -15.76 2.42 9.02
CA ASN A 544 -15.23 1.06 9.09
C ASN A 544 -15.70 0.28 7.86
N GLY A 545 -14.82 -0.53 7.29
CA GLY A 545 -15.17 -1.31 6.12
C GLY A 545 -14.33 -2.55 5.94
N LEU A 546 -14.86 -3.53 5.23
CA LEU A 546 -14.16 -4.70 4.74
C LEU A 546 -13.74 -4.45 3.29
N PHE A 547 -12.51 -4.79 2.96
CA PHE A 547 -11.98 -4.80 1.60
C PHE A 547 -11.32 -6.14 1.34
N VAL A 548 -11.24 -6.53 0.07
CA VAL A 548 -10.53 -7.74 -0.34
C VAL A 548 -9.47 -7.34 -1.35
N ASN A 549 -8.20 -7.60 -1.03
CA ASN A 549 -7.10 -7.19 -1.88
C ASN A 549 -6.96 -8.05 -3.15
N THR A 550 -6.02 -7.69 -4.02
CA THR A 550 -5.80 -8.33 -5.32
C THR A 550 -5.49 -9.83 -5.25
N GLU A 551 -4.96 -10.34 -4.11
CA GLU A 551 -4.71 -11.77 -3.87
C GLU A 551 -5.87 -12.50 -3.19
N GLY A 552 -7.01 -11.83 -2.96
CA GLY A 552 -8.18 -12.41 -2.33
C GLY A 552 -8.12 -12.46 -0.79
N ARG A 553 -7.33 -11.61 -0.16
CA ARG A 553 -7.21 -11.46 1.30
C ARG A 553 -8.22 -10.44 1.82
N PRO A 554 -9.23 -10.84 2.63
CA PRO A 554 -10.12 -9.90 3.30
C PRO A 554 -9.36 -9.10 4.37
N GLN A 555 -9.52 -7.78 4.39
CA GLN A 555 -8.85 -6.88 5.32
C GLN A 555 -9.83 -5.85 5.88
N LEU A 556 -9.67 -5.48 7.17
CA LEU A 556 -10.53 -4.51 7.83
C LEU A 556 -9.92 -3.10 7.81
N ALA A 557 -10.63 -2.17 7.19
CA ALA A 557 -10.40 -0.76 7.37
C ALA A 557 -11.07 -0.29 8.67
N VAL A 558 -10.30 0.42 9.49
CA VAL A 558 -10.76 0.97 10.77
C VAL A 558 -10.84 2.48 10.67
N ARG A 559 -11.98 3.02 11.14
CA ARG A 559 -12.23 4.46 11.15
C ARG A 559 -11.21 5.19 12.03
N ALA A 560 -10.48 6.14 11.45
CA ALA A 560 -9.53 6.99 12.13
C ALA A 560 -10.08 8.40 12.43
N GLY A 561 -11.01 8.89 11.61
CA GLY A 561 -11.58 10.23 11.70
C GLY A 561 -13.11 10.24 11.71
N PHE A 562 -13.69 11.40 11.45
CA PHE A 562 -15.13 11.59 11.39
C PHE A 562 -15.49 12.41 10.16
N ALA A 563 -16.55 12.00 9.49
CA ALA A 563 -17.09 12.72 8.34
C ALA A 563 -17.51 14.15 8.69
N PRO A 564 -17.38 15.11 7.76
CA PRO A 564 -17.76 16.50 7.98
C PRO A 564 -19.28 16.70 8.01
N GLY A 565 -19.73 17.75 8.69
CA GLY A 565 -21.13 18.19 8.67
C GLY A 565 -22.11 17.10 9.05
N GLU A 566 -23.08 16.86 8.15
CA GLU A 566 -24.13 15.86 8.29
C GLU A 566 -23.84 14.55 7.52
N ALA A 567 -22.65 14.40 6.91
CA ALA A 567 -22.26 13.19 6.19
C ALA A 567 -22.34 11.94 7.10
N LYS A 568 -22.72 10.79 6.51
CA LYS A 568 -22.96 9.52 7.21
C LYS A 568 -22.14 8.39 6.59
N GLU A 569 -22.00 7.28 7.33
CA GLU A 569 -21.46 6.04 6.79
C GLU A 569 -22.32 5.53 5.62
N ASN A 570 -21.68 4.99 4.59
CA ASN A 570 -22.35 4.60 3.34
C ASN A 570 -23.52 3.64 3.56
N TRP A 571 -23.35 2.58 4.35
CA TRP A 571 -24.40 1.61 4.63
C TRP A 571 -25.60 2.20 5.36
N ALA A 572 -25.38 3.19 6.23
CA ALA A 572 -26.43 3.81 7.04
C ALA A 572 -27.38 4.66 6.17
N ILE A 573 -26.84 5.35 5.15
CA ILE A 573 -27.63 6.08 4.16
C ILE A 573 -28.54 5.14 3.38
N LEU A 574 -28.00 4.02 2.89
CA LEU A 574 -28.74 3.00 2.14
C LEU A 574 -29.83 2.37 3.00
N ARG A 575 -29.52 2.10 4.29
CA ARG A 575 -30.52 1.59 5.24
C ARG A 575 -31.67 2.61 5.45
N ALA A 576 -31.36 3.90 5.57
CA ALA A 576 -32.37 4.93 5.70
C ALA A 576 -33.24 5.05 4.43
N LEU A 577 -32.62 5.07 3.25
CA LEU A 577 -33.33 5.11 1.97
C LEU A 577 -34.26 3.91 1.77
N SER A 578 -33.82 2.71 2.20
CA SER A 578 -34.62 1.49 2.10
C SER A 578 -35.94 1.57 2.88
N ALA A 579 -35.95 2.30 3.99
CA ALA A 579 -37.17 2.52 4.78
C ALA A 579 -38.18 3.44 4.03
N GLU A 580 -37.71 4.51 3.39
CA GLU A 580 -38.55 5.39 2.57
C GLU A 580 -39.13 4.67 1.35
N LEU A 581 -38.44 3.67 0.82
CA LEU A 581 -38.87 2.84 -0.31
C LEU A 581 -39.82 1.68 0.09
N ALA A 582 -40.15 1.54 1.37
CA ALA A 582 -40.88 0.40 1.92
C ALA A 582 -40.23 -0.97 1.58
N ALA A 583 -38.91 -0.99 1.29
CA ALA A 583 -38.07 -2.16 1.01
C ALA A 583 -36.96 -2.26 2.06
N THR A 584 -37.33 -2.16 3.33
CA THR A 584 -36.44 -2.00 4.47
C THR A 584 -35.42 -3.12 4.57
N LEU A 585 -34.13 -2.79 4.51
CA LEU A 585 -33.02 -3.73 4.70
C LEU A 585 -33.03 -4.30 6.14
N PRO A 586 -32.71 -5.60 6.34
CA PRO A 586 -32.95 -6.31 7.60
C PRO A 586 -31.85 -6.11 8.65
N PHE A 587 -31.15 -4.97 8.65
CA PHE A 587 -30.09 -4.66 9.61
C PHE A 587 -30.17 -3.20 10.08
N ASN A 588 -29.87 -2.94 11.35
CA ASN A 588 -29.89 -1.62 11.97
C ASN A 588 -28.51 -1.20 12.53
N SER A 589 -27.52 -2.04 12.42
CA SER A 589 -26.14 -1.80 12.84
C SER A 589 -25.15 -2.43 11.86
N LEU A 590 -23.91 -1.93 11.86
CA LEU A 590 -22.82 -2.52 11.07
C LEU A 590 -22.56 -3.99 11.47
N ALA A 591 -22.76 -4.33 12.73
CA ALA A 591 -22.60 -5.70 13.22
C ALA A 591 -23.66 -6.66 12.60
N GLU A 592 -24.92 -6.23 12.57
CA GLU A 592 -26.00 -7.01 11.93
C GLU A 592 -25.79 -7.12 10.41
N LEU A 593 -25.34 -6.03 9.76
CA LEU A 593 -24.99 -6.04 8.34
C LEU A 593 -23.87 -7.03 8.05
N ARG A 594 -22.78 -7.01 8.85
CA ARG A 594 -21.67 -7.96 8.72
C ARG A 594 -22.11 -9.40 8.97
N GLN A 595 -22.99 -9.61 9.94
CA GLN A 595 -23.56 -10.95 10.15
C GLN A 595 -24.27 -11.44 8.89
N SER A 596 -25.17 -10.64 8.31
CA SER A 596 -25.87 -10.99 7.07
C SER A 596 -24.92 -11.20 5.88
N LEU A 597 -23.88 -10.36 5.78
CA LEU A 597 -22.85 -10.48 4.74
C LEU A 597 -22.08 -11.81 4.89
N LEU A 598 -21.65 -12.17 6.11
CA LEU A 598 -20.85 -13.36 6.37
C LEU A 598 -21.68 -14.66 6.33
N GLU A 599 -22.99 -14.60 6.60
CA GLU A 599 -23.91 -15.72 6.37
C GLU A 599 -24.04 -16.02 4.87
N ALA A 600 -24.09 -14.97 4.01
CA ALA A 600 -24.15 -15.13 2.56
C ALA A 600 -22.78 -15.48 1.93
N HIS A 601 -21.70 -14.89 2.45
CA HIS A 601 -20.33 -15.00 1.90
C HIS A 601 -19.30 -15.33 3.01
N PRO A 602 -19.28 -16.59 3.52
CA PRO A 602 -18.50 -16.97 4.71
C PRO A 602 -16.98 -16.78 4.58
N HIS A 603 -16.43 -16.85 3.36
CA HIS A 603 -15.01 -16.67 3.09
C HIS A 603 -14.50 -15.25 3.43
N LEU A 604 -15.38 -14.26 3.41
CA LEU A 604 -15.06 -12.89 3.79
C LEU A 604 -14.77 -12.71 5.29
N GLY A 605 -15.17 -13.70 6.12
CA GLY A 605 -14.90 -13.71 7.57
C GLY A 605 -13.48 -14.12 7.95
N GLN A 606 -12.68 -14.61 7.00
CA GLN A 606 -11.30 -15.03 7.23
C GLN A 606 -10.35 -13.83 7.09
N VAL A 607 -10.50 -12.86 7.98
CA VAL A 607 -9.73 -11.62 7.94
C VAL A 607 -8.22 -11.91 7.98
N ASP A 608 -7.46 -11.23 7.12
CA ASP A 608 -6.01 -11.35 6.94
C ASP A 608 -5.51 -12.73 6.47
N GLN A 609 -6.39 -13.57 5.94
CA GLN A 609 -6.05 -14.88 5.37
C GLN A 609 -6.48 -14.93 3.90
N ILE A 610 -5.63 -15.50 3.05
CA ILE A 610 -5.97 -15.69 1.64
C ILE A 610 -6.97 -16.85 1.54
N SER A 611 -8.18 -16.55 1.09
CA SER A 611 -9.16 -17.58 0.76
C SER A 611 -8.84 -18.19 -0.60
N GLN A 612 -8.39 -19.44 -0.60
CA GLN A 612 -8.18 -20.17 -1.85
C GLN A 612 -9.49 -20.43 -2.56
N SER A 613 -9.47 -20.34 -3.89
CA SER A 613 -10.58 -20.74 -4.76
C SER A 613 -10.20 -21.96 -5.59
N GLU A 614 -11.19 -22.78 -5.93
CA GLU A 614 -10.98 -23.86 -6.89
C GLU A 614 -10.54 -23.28 -8.23
N TRP A 615 -9.49 -23.85 -8.82
CA TRP A 615 -8.99 -23.42 -10.12
C TRP A 615 -9.94 -23.86 -11.22
N ALA A 616 -10.57 -22.90 -11.87
CA ALA A 616 -11.52 -23.12 -12.97
C ALA A 616 -11.15 -22.22 -14.16
N PRO A 617 -10.24 -22.69 -15.05
CA PRO A 617 -9.73 -21.87 -16.14
C PRO A 617 -10.85 -21.54 -17.15
N LEU A 618 -10.86 -20.30 -17.61
CA LEU A 618 -11.70 -19.85 -18.70
C LEU A 618 -11.21 -20.43 -20.03
N LYS A 619 -12.14 -20.63 -20.97
CA LYS A 619 -11.74 -21.01 -22.33
C LYS A 619 -10.96 -19.88 -23.01
N ALA A 620 -9.81 -20.20 -23.55
CA ALA A 620 -9.07 -19.30 -24.43
C ALA A 620 -9.90 -19.02 -25.68
N GLY A 621 -10.32 -17.77 -25.84
CA GLY A 621 -11.14 -17.31 -26.96
C GLY A 621 -10.28 -16.71 -28.08
N SER A 622 -10.94 -16.14 -29.09
CA SER A 622 -10.25 -15.45 -30.19
C SER A 622 -9.70 -14.10 -29.68
N LEU A 623 -8.41 -13.88 -29.89
CA LEU A 623 -7.74 -12.63 -29.56
C LEU A 623 -7.96 -11.60 -30.68
N GLY A 624 -8.21 -10.35 -30.30
CA GLY A 624 -8.28 -9.20 -31.18
C GLY A 624 -6.91 -8.76 -31.71
N LYS A 625 -6.85 -7.55 -32.24
CA LYS A 625 -5.62 -6.92 -32.76
C LYS A 625 -5.18 -5.70 -31.97
N ALA A 626 -5.90 -5.33 -30.91
CA ALA A 626 -5.58 -4.16 -30.12
C ALA A 626 -4.24 -4.33 -29.38
N THR A 627 -3.55 -3.22 -29.12
CA THR A 627 -2.39 -3.20 -28.25
C THR A 627 -2.81 -3.19 -26.80
N PHE A 628 -1.99 -3.77 -25.94
CA PHE A 628 -2.18 -3.66 -24.49
C PHE A 628 -1.86 -2.24 -24.01
N ARG A 629 -2.64 -1.74 -23.05
CA ARG A 629 -2.45 -0.44 -22.41
C ARG A 629 -2.34 -0.64 -20.91
N SER A 630 -1.74 0.30 -20.20
CA SER A 630 -1.90 0.41 -18.74
C SER A 630 -3.31 0.89 -18.41
N ALA A 631 -3.89 0.40 -17.34
CA ALA A 631 -5.18 0.88 -16.84
C ALA A 631 -5.07 2.29 -16.27
N ILE A 632 -3.92 2.67 -15.74
CA ILE A 632 -3.65 3.96 -15.10
C ILE A 632 -2.68 4.76 -15.98
N SER A 633 -3.05 6.00 -16.27
CA SER A 633 -2.22 6.97 -17.02
C SER A 633 -1.58 8.02 -16.12
N ASP A 634 -2.21 8.35 -14.99
CA ASP A 634 -1.72 9.29 -14.00
C ASP A 634 -1.69 8.62 -12.63
N PHE A 635 -0.52 8.64 -11.98
CA PHE A 635 -0.29 7.97 -10.70
C PHE A 635 -1.17 8.51 -9.56
N TYR A 636 -1.47 9.80 -9.54
CA TYR A 636 -2.24 10.43 -8.46
C TYR A 636 -3.75 10.46 -8.70
N LEU A 637 -4.22 10.10 -9.89
CA LEU A 637 -5.65 9.94 -10.16
C LEU A 637 -6.12 8.53 -9.73
N THR A 638 -7.18 8.51 -8.97
CA THR A 638 -7.88 7.28 -8.55
C THR A 638 -9.13 7.08 -9.35
#